data_4fa79986c0a1f4e912c38517f7f60895
#
_entry.id   4fa79986c0a1f4e912c38517f7f60895
#
_cell.length_a   1.000
_cell.length_b   1.000
_cell.length_c   1.000
_cell.angle_alpha   90.00
_cell.angle_beta   90.00
_cell.angle_gamma   90.00
#
_symmetry.space_group_name_H-M   'P 1'
#
loop_
_entity.id
_entity.type
_entity.pdbx_description
1 polymer ?
#
loop_
_entity_poly.entity_id
_entity_poly.type
_entity_poly.pdbx_seq_one_letter_code
_entity_poly.pdbx_strand_id
1 'polypeptide(L)'
;MIKLSRRLFVTSSLATLAAAATGLGPALAAAIGEAPMLKALADAGTLPPLADRLPKNPMVVTPLKEVGKYGGTWRSTIVGGGSLSMLFRYQAYEPLMRYNPEWTGVIPNVAESVVANDAATEFTFKLREGHKWSDGQPYTTDDVMFWYEDVFSNPDIEVTNQDHLIVGEDKAVFTKIDDVTFKVSFKSSNGLFLLLLAWADSDQTTRFPKHYLSQFLPKYNPDADKLATEQGLSGWVQLFQKKSGAALEDDFFTNSEIPVLHPWKMKVAPGESTEHAIAERNPYYFKVDTAGNQLPYLDTIDYVLVADAQVLLLKCLQGEIDLLDQYIGTPTNKSVLFDGKERGGYGFYTTLSTQPNEMAICLNMTHPDKVKAELYANKDFRIGLSHAIDRQALIDSVFVGIGSASQPAIAEGDPLYNERLAKQFTEFDLAKANEALDKAAPNKDADGYRLDSSGRRITIIFEQDQNRLEMVDMMQLMMPMLKAVGIDGQLKLIDRSLWEVRIRQNMDYDATTNRFGGGIGLAAMLDPRYFVPYSGNAFYAMGWQIWYNDKTAPNAVEPPAQVQDALKLYDVVKSTVDDAKRVDAFKQILEIAADQFYCIGIKVPNDAYGIVRNDFHNVPEKMPNSFGYPTPAPTNPEQYFKA
;
A
#
# COMPACT_ATOMS: atom_id res chain seq x y z
N MET A 1 -14.08 34.28 -2.95
CA MET A 1 -14.27 34.01 -4.39
C MET A 1 -12.95 34.31 -5.10
N ILE A 2 -12.08 33.35 -5.24
CA ILE A 2 -10.86 33.45 -6.03
C ILE A 2 -11.06 32.51 -7.22
N LYS A 3 -11.18 33.10 -8.42
CA LYS A 3 -11.27 32.35 -9.68
C LYS A 3 -9.89 31.77 -9.98
N LEU A 4 -9.67 30.50 -9.75
CA LEU A 4 -8.53 29.76 -10.26
C LEU A 4 -8.75 29.48 -11.75
N SER A 5 -7.82 29.94 -12.57
CA SER A 5 -7.88 29.86 -14.03
C SER A 5 -7.67 28.41 -14.50
N ARG A 6 -8.49 28.00 -15.47
CA ARG A 6 -8.57 26.69 -16.13
C ARG A 6 -7.36 26.29 -17.01
N ARG A 7 -6.12 26.70 -16.70
CA ARG A 7 -4.98 26.50 -17.62
C ARG A 7 -3.69 25.98 -16.96
N LEU A 8 -3.77 25.09 -15.95
CA LEU A 8 -2.54 24.58 -15.31
C LEU A 8 -2.58 23.08 -14.95
N PHE A 9 -3.27 22.24 -15.72
CA PHE A 9 -3.30 20.79 -15.42
C PHE A 9 -3.09 19.86 -16.62
N VAL A 10 -2.59 20.33 -17.74
CA VAL A 10 -2.36 19.47 -18.92
C VAL A 10 -1.04 19.87 -19.61
N THR A 11 0.10 19.74 -18.95
CA THR A 11 1.40 19.57 -19.62
C THR A 11 2.49 19.27 -18.58
N SER A 12 2.48 18.09 -18.00
CA SER A 12 3.66 17.50 -17.37
C SER A 12 3.84 16.09 -17.92
N SER A 13 3.94 16.03 -19.23
CA SER A 13 4.28 14.84 -19.98
C SER A 13 5.75 14.45 -19.73
N LEU A 14 6.06 13.21 -19.87
CA LEU A 14 7.38 12.58 -19.90
C LEU A 14 8.50 13.35 -20.65
N ALA A 15 8.16 14.35 -21.48
CA ALA A 15 9.12 15.20 -22.16
C ALA A 15 9.87 16.20 -21.27
N THR A 16 9.47 16.43 -20.01
CA THR A 16 10.13 17.39 -19.10
C THR A 16 11.16 16.73 -18.17
N LEU A 17 11.27 15.41 -18.16
CA LEU A 17 12.31 14.68 -17.41
C LEU A 17 13.71 14.83 -18.03
N ALA A 18 13.82 15.21 -19.29
CA ALA A 18 15.12 15.42 -19.96
C ALA A 18 15.72 16.83 -19.76
N ALA A 19 14.97 17.80 -19.23
CA ALA A 19 15.41 19.20 -19.12
C ALA A 19 15.91 19.62 -17.73
N ALA A 20 15.74 18.81 -16.70
CA ALA A 20 16.22 19.11 -15.33
C ALA A 20 17.68 18.65 -15.07
N ALA A 21 18.34 18.05 -16.04
CA ALA A 21 19.71 17.55 -15.89
C ALA A 21 20.81 18.54 -16.29
N THR A 22 20.45 19.79 -16.64
CA THR A 22 21.47 20.80 -17.00
C THR A 22 21.41 21.97 -16.05
N GLY A 23 22.25 21.98 -15.01
CA GLY A 23 22.53 23.21 -14.30
C GLY A 23 22.74 23.19 -12.80
N LEU A 24 23.16 22.11 -12.21
CA LEU A 24 23.83 22.16 -10.90
C LEU A 24 25.32 21.86 -11.11
N GLY A 25 25.99 22.85 -11.68
CA GLY A 25 27.45 22.93 -11.63
C GLY A 25 27.94 23.11 -10.18
N PRO A 26 29.25 23.14 -9.90
CA PRO A 26 29.91 22.82 -8.66
C PRO A 26 29.63 23.79 -7.50
N ALA A 27 28.38 23.87 -7.02
CA ALA A 27 28.02 24.67 -5.84
C ALA A 27 27.95 23.84 -4.54
N LEU A 28 28.21 22.54 -4.58
CA LEU A 28 28.24 21.66 -3.39
C LEU A 28 29.64 21.56 -2.75
N ALA A 29 30.46 22.60 -2.84
CA ALA A 29 31.70 22.72 -2.08
C ALA A 29 31.52 23.39 -0.71
N ALA A 30 30.28 23.57 -0.23
CA ALA A 30 30.04 23.84 1.19
C ALA A 30 30.36 22.56 1.97
N ALA A 31 31.02 22.68 3.12
CA ALA A 31 31.43 21.54 3.94
C ALA A 31 30.21 20.64 4.22
N ILE A 32 30.19 19.43 3.63
CA ILE A 32 29.14 18.43 3.87
C ILE A 32 29.17 18.11 5.35
N GLY A 33 28.02 18.31 6.03
CA GLY A 33 27.86 18.03 7.46
C GLY A 33 27.46 16.57 7.72
N GLU A 34 27.89 16.05 8.85
CA GLU A 34 27.52 14.72 9.32
C GLU A 34 27.10 14.73 10.80
N ALA A 35 26.35 13.69 11.21
CA ALA A 35 25.96 13.56 12.61
C ALA A 35 27.19 13.46 13.53
N PRO A 36 27.18 14.15 14.69
CA PRO A 36 28.33 14.15 15.63
C PRO A 36 28.78 12.74 16.04
N MET A 37 27.86 11.80 16.19
CA MET A 37 28.17 10.40 16.50
C MET A 37 28.98 9.72 15.39
N LEU A 38 28.65 9.97 14.11
CA LEU A 38 29.39 9.40 12.97
C LEU A 38 30.75 10.08 12.80
N LYS A 39 30.79 11.41 13.02
CA LYS A 39 32.05 12.14 13.02
C LYS A 39 33.03 11.61 14.06
N ALA A 40 32.56 11.31 15.27
CA ALA A 40 33.40 10.71 16.32
C ALA A 40 33.98 9.35 15.89
N LEU A 41 33.21 8.52 15.19
CA LEU A 41 33.67 7.23 14.64
C LEU A 41 34.69 7.43 13.50
N ALA A 42 34.47 8.42 12.64
CA ALA A 42 35.40 8.75 11.55
C ALA A 42 36.70 9.33 12.12
N ASP A 43 36.65 10.22 13.11
CA ASP A 43 37.81 10.79 13.78
C ASP A 43 38.63 9.70 14.54
N ALA A 44 37.94 8.65 15.04
CA ALA A 44 38.58 7.47 15.65
C ALA A 44 39.12 6.45 14.64
N GLY A 45 38.89 6.65 13.33
CA GLY A 45 39.34 5.73 12.27
C GLY A 45 38.55 4.42 12.16
N THR A 46 37.43 4.30 12.86
CA THR A 46 36.54 3.12 12.81
C THR A 46 35.50 3.21 11.68
N LEU A 47 35.29 4.41 11.14
CA LEU A 47 34.42 4.66 9.99
C LEU A 47 35.19 5.48 8.94
N PRO A 48 35.03 5.24 7.64
CA PRO A 48 35.64 6.08 6.60
C PRO A 48 35.13 7.53 6.69
N PRO A 49 35.89 8.50 6.19
CA PRO A 49 35.44 9.89 6.04
C PRO A 49 34.13 9.99 5.28
N LEU A 50 33.30 11.00 5.58
CA LEU A 50 31.99 11.15 4.97
C LEU A 50 32.01 11.16 3.42
N ALA A 51 33.03 11.79 2.82
CA ALA A 51 33.20 11.83 1.36
C ALA A 51 33.37 10.44 0.73
N ASP A 52 33.90 9.48 1.47
CA ASP A 52 34.09 8.09 1.00
C ASP A 52 32.85 7.23 1.29
N ARG A 53 31.88 7.73 2.05
CA ARG A 53 30.62 7.04 2.40
C ARG A 53 29.46 7.41 1.49
N LEU A 54 29.44 8.63 0.99
CA LEU A 54 28.41 9.12 0.08
C LEU A 54 28.69 8.72 -1.37
N PRO A 55 27.63 8.50 -2.20
CA PRO A 55 27.81 8.40 -3.64
C PRO A 55 28.27 9.75 -4.23
N LYS A 56 28.82 9.72 -5.46
CA LYS A 56 29.28 10.94 -6.14
C LYS A 56 28.19 11.98 -6.33
N ASN A 57 26.96 11.52 -6.56
CA ASN A 57 25.76 12.34 -6.72
C ASN A 57 24.71 11.95 -5.67
N PRO A 58 24.84 12.39 -4.40
CA PRO A 58 23.82 12.11 -3.39
C PRO A 58 22.48 12.72 -3.78
N MET A 59 21.38 12.09 -3.35
CA MET A 59 20.07 12.68 -3.54
C MET A 59 19.87 13.85 -2.57
N VAL A 60 19.47 15.01 -3.08
CA VAL A 60 19.20 16.19 -2.26
C VAL A 60 17.72 16.20 -1.87
N VAL A 61 17.45 16.20 -0.57
CA VAL A 61 16.11 16.36 0.00
C VAL A 61 15.96 17.81 0.47
N THR A 62 14.93 18.48 0.00
CA THR A 62 14.57 19.81 0.53
C THR A 62 13.77 19.60 1.81
N PRO A 63 14.28 20.05 2.98
CA PRO A 63 13.53 19.97 4.22
C PRO A 63 12.22 20.75 4.14
N LEU A 64 11.15 20.22 4.74
CA LEU A 64 9.80 20.79 4.59
C LEU A 64 9.68 22.23 5.13
N LYS A 65 10.26 22.50 6.28
CA LYS A 65 10.21 23.83 6.92
C LYS A 65 11.61 24.44 7.11
N GLU A 66 12.54 23.66 7.63
CA GLU A 66 13.88 24.12 7.97
C GLU A 66 14.91 22.98 7.98
N VAL A 67 16.18 23.33 7.83
CA VAL A 67 17.31 22.40 8.04
C VAL A 67 17.27 21.96 9.50
N GLY A 68 17.24 20.63 9.70
CA GLY A 68 17.08 20.07 11.03
C GLY A 68 18.35 20.02 11.85
N LYS A 69 18.22 19.52 13.09
CA LYS A 69 19.31 19.30 14.04
C LYS A 69 19.58 17.80 14.16
N TYR A 70 20.84 17.45 14.29
CA TYR A 70 21.22 16.06 14.55
C TYR A 70 20.99 15.65 15.99
N GLY A 71 20.63 14.38 16.16
CA GLY A 71 20.51 13.73 17.44
C GLY A 71 19.08 13.35 17.80
N GLY A 72 18.95 12.65 18.91
CA GLY A 72 17.66 12.25 19.46
C GLY A 72 17.12 10.93 18.91
N THR A 73 16.03 10.49 19.54
CA THR A 73 15.35 9.24 19.25
C THR A 73 13.90 9.53 18.83
N TRP A 74 13.47 8.97 17.74
CA TRP A 74 12.07 8.89 17.35
C TRP A 74 11.42 7.74 18.11
N ARG A 75 10.48 8.04 19.00
CA ARG A 75 9.73 7.06 19.76
C ARG A 75 8.46 6.70 19.01
N SER A 76 8.35 5.45 18.64
CA SER A 76 7.24 4.87 17.88
C SER A 76 6.76 3.57 18.54
N THR A 77 5.99 2.75 17.84
CA THR A 77 5.39 1.53 18.39
C THR A 77 5.15 0.47 17.32
N ILE A 78 5.09 -0.78 17.77
CA ILE A 78 4.54 -1.93 17.03
C ILE A 78 3.42 -2.52 17.87
N VAL A 79 2.23 -2.70 17.31
CA VAL A 79 1.05 -3.24 17.99
C VAL A 79 0.86 -4.70 17.63
N GLY A 80 0.96 -5.58 18.64
CA GLY A 80 0.88 -7.04 18.43
C GLY A 80 2.04 -7.59 17.62
N GLY A 81 2.08 -8.90 17.41
CA GLY A 81 3.18 -9.58 16.68
C GLY A 81 3.16 -9.41 15.16
N GLY A 82 2.12 -8.83 14.58
CA GLY A 82 1.88 -8.80 13.13
C GLY A 82 1.86 -7.41 12.48
N SER A 83 2.20 -6.33 13.20
CA SER A 83 2.12 -4.97 12.67
C SER A 83 3.48 -4.39 12.27
N LEU A 84 4.28 -5.17 11.51
CA LEU A 84 5.61 -4.75 11.06
C LEU A 84 5.56 -3.72 9.91
N SER A 85 4.40 -3.49 9.30
CA SER A 85 4.19 -2.46 8.28
C SER A 85 4.57 -1.04 8.73
N MET A 86 4.64 -0.79 10.05
CA MET A 86 5.13 0.48 10.60
C MET A 86 6.61 0.70 10.33
N LEU A 87 7.41 -0.36 10.37
CA LEU A 87 8.84 -0.32 10.04
C LEU A 87 9.05 0.10 8.59
N PHE A 88 8.31 -0.53 7.67
CA PHE A 88 8.35 -0.14 6.26
C PHE A 88 8.00 1.34 6.07
N ARG A 89 6.89 1.80 6.64
CA ARG A 89 6.40 3.18 6.50
C ARG A 89 7.34 4.24 7.06
N TYR A 90 8.09 3.93 8.11
CA TYR A 90 8.91 4.92 8.80
C TYR A 90 10.37 4.91 8.36
N GLN A 91 10.91 3.75 7.97
CA GLN A 91 12.36 3.65 7.75
C GLN A 91 12.79 2.97 6.44
N ALA A 92 11.88 2.32 5.68
CA ALA A 92 12.32 1.36 4.66
C ALA A 92 11.85 1.67 3.23
N TYR A 93 11.30 2.85 2.96
CA TYR A 93 10.81 3.19 1.63
C TYR A 93 11.93 3.75 0.74
N GLU A 94 12.77 2.85 0.20
CA GLU A 94 13.87 3.20 -0.70
C GLU A 94 13.84 2.38 -2.01
N PRO A 95 12.73 2.42 -2.80
CA PRO A 95 12.69 1.81 -4.14
C PRO A 95 13.56 2.60 -5.14
N LEU A 96 13.75 2.07 -6.35
CA LEU A 96 14.47 2.77 -7.44
C LEU A 96 13.83 4.12 -7.78
N MET A 97 12.51 4.17 -7.88
CA MET A 97 11.68 5.37 -8.04
C MET A 97 10.82 5.55 -6.81
N ARG A 98 10.47 6.78 -6.45
CA ARG A 98 9.58 7.04 -5.32
C ARG A 98 8.48 8.03 -5.68
N TYR A 99 7.37 8.04 -4.96
CA TYR A 99 6.39 9.11 -5.06
C TYR A 99 6.94 10.42 -4.51
N ASN A 100 6.55 11.54 -5.15
CA ASN A 100 6.73 12.85 -4.53
C ASN A 100 5.78 13.01 -3.33
N PRO A 101 6.08 13.93 -2.39
CA PRO A 101 5.27 14.11 -1.18
C PRO A 101 3.80 14.42 -1.42
N GLU A 102 3.49 15.05 -2.56
CA GLU A 102 2.12 15.46 -2.95
C GLU A 102 1.34 14.32 -3.61
N TRP A 103 1.98 13.17 -3.88
CA TRP A 103 1.44 12.03 -4.62
C TRP A 103 0.87 12.40 -6.01
N THR A 104 1.54 13.28 -6.71
CA THR A 104 1.17 13.72 -8.07
C THR A 104 1.99 13.05 -9.17
N GLY A 105 3.04 12.31 -8.79
CA GLY A 105 3.92 11.60 -9.71
C GLY A 105 5.08 10.92 -9.00
N VAL A 106 6.04 10.44 -9.80
CA VAL A 106 7.23 9.74 -9.31
C VAL A 106 8.50 10.51 -9.65
N ILE A 107 9.51 10.35 -8.80
CA ILE A 107 10.83 10.93 -8.96
C ILE A 107 11.90 9.82 -8.80
N PRO A 108 13.11 9.96 -9.40
CA PRO A 108 14.24 9.09 -9.11
C PRO A 108 14.59 9.11 -7.61
N ASN A 109 14.98 7.94 -7.08
CA ASN A 109 15.36 7.77 -5.67
C ASN A 109 16.72 7.05 -5.56
N VAL A 110 16.72 5.72 -5.32
CA VAL A 110 17.96 4.94 -5.37
C VAL A 110 18.59 4.99 -6.76
N ALA A 111 17.78 4.92 -7.82
CA ALA A 111 18.25 5.30 -9.16
C ALA A 111 18.59 6.80 -9.20
N GLU A 112 19.69 7.14 -9.87
CA GLU A 112 20.05 8.53 -10.20
C GLU A 112 19.14 9.08 -11.29
N SER A 113 18.82 8.25 -12.29
CA SER A 113 17.94 8.60 -13.39
C SER A 113 17.34 7.36 -14.06
N VAL A 114 16.28 7.58 -14.83
CA VAL A 114 15.67 6.59 -15.72
C VAL A 114 15.34 7.24 -17.06
N VAL A 115 15.55 6.51 -18.14
CA VAL A 115 15.15 6.89 -19.50
C VAL A 115 14.26 5.78 -20.06
N ALA A 116 13.03 6.14 -20.44
CA ALA A 116 12.11 5.25 -21.12
C ALA A 116 12.13 5.52 -22.63
N ASN A 117 11.94 4.49 -23.45
CA ASN A 117 11.65 4.70 -24.86
C ASN A 117 10.18 5.13 -25.07
N ASP A 118 9.85 5.69 -26.23
CA ASP A 118 8.50 6.21 -26.53
C ASP A 118 7.40 5.15 -26.47
N ALA A 119 7.76 3.89 -26.67
CA ALA A 119 6.84 2.76 -26.61
C ALA A 119 6.61 2.22 -25.18
N ALA A 120 7.32 2.73 -24.16
CA ALA A 120 7.36 2.17 -22.80
C ALA A 120 7.61 0.66 -22.76
N THR A 121 8.48 0.19 -23.65
CA THR A 121 8.94 -1.20 -23.69
C THR A 121 10.35 -1.38 -23.18
N GLU A 122 11.12 -0.29 -23.05
CA GLU A 122 12.49 -0.30 -22.53
C GLU A 122 12.70 0.88 -21.56
N PHE A 123 13.27 0.55 -20.40
CA PHE A 123 13.61 1.52 -19.35
C PHE A 123 15.07 1.31 -18.96
N THR A 124 15.91 2.32 -19.20
CA THR A 124 17.32 2.30 -18.82
C THR A 124 17.51 3.08 -17.53
N PHE A 125 17.93 2.39 -16.49
CA PHE A 125 18.22 2.95 -15.17
C PHE A 125 19.71 3.19 -14.99
N LYS A 126 20.02 4.32 -14.38
CA LYS A 126 21.37 4.62 -13.90
C LYS A 126 21.36 4.68 -12.38
N LEU A 127 22.17 3.87 -11.73
CA LEU A 127 22.39 3.89 -10.28
C LEU A 127 23.38 5.03 -9.92
N ARG A 128 23.37 5.43 -8.64
CA ARG A 128 24.32 6.43 -8.14
C ARG A 128 25.71 5.81 -7.99
N GLU A 129 26.70 6.37 -8.67
CA GLU A 129 28.07 5.87 -8.63
C GLU A 129 28.64 6.00 -7.21
N GLY A 130 29.17 4.90 -6.68
CA GLY A 130 29.72 4.84 -5.32
C GLY A 130 28.68 4.65 -4.23
N HIS A 131 27.41 4.33 -4.56
CA HIS A 131 26.39 3.98 -3.57
C HIS A 131 26.79 2.72 -2.79
N LYS A 132 26.46 2.68 -1.50
CA LYS A 132 26.88 1.61 -0.59
C LYS A 132 25.72 1.11 0.26
N TRP A 133 25.76 -0.16 0.58
CA TRP A 133 24.97 -0.77 1.63
C TRP A 133 25.38 -0.24 3.02
N SER A 134 24.55 -0.47 4.04
CA SER A 134 24.76 0.02 5.41
C SER A 134 26.00 -0.55 6.11
N ASP A 135 26.60 -1.61 5.57
CA ASP A 135 27.87 -2.18 6.02
C ASP A 135 29.10 -1.65 5.23
N GLY A 136 28.87 -0.76 4.27
CA GLY A 136 29.91 -0.14 3.47
C GLY A 136 30.29 -0.89 2.18
N GLN A 137 29.70 -2.07 1.92
CA GLN A 137 29.89 -2.76 0.64
C GLN A 137 29.17 -1.99 -0.49
N PRO A 138 29.73 -2.01 -1.73
CA PRO A 138 29.12 -1.30 -2.83
C PRO A 138 27.76 -1.89 -3.22
N TYR A 139 26.78 -1.01 -3.51
CA TYR A 139 25.54 -1.35 -4.20
C TYR A 139 25.70 -1.09 -5.70
N THR A 140 25.55 -2.12 -6.50
CA THR A 140 25.75 -2.07 -7.96
C THR A 140 24.69 -2.84 -8.71
N THR A 141 24.79 -2.84 -10.05
CA THR A 141 23.95 -3.67 -10.89
C THR A 141 24.11 -5.18 -10.64
N ASP A 142 25.18 -5.62 -9.98
CA ASP A 142 25.33 -7.02 -9.58
C ASP A 142 24.32 -7.44 -8.52
N ASP A 143 23.88 -6.52 -7.64
CA ASP A 143 22.80 -6.78 -6.67
C ASP A 143 21.44 -6.87 -7.38
N VAL A 144 21.20 -5.99 -8.36
CA VAL A 144 19.99 -6.02 -9.19
C VAL A 144 19.89 -7.32 -9.99
N MET A 145 21.02 -7.75 -10.62
CA MET A 145 21.07 -8.99 -11.39
C MET A 145 20.98 -10.23 -10.49
N PHE A 146 21.56 -10.20 -9.29
CA PHE A 146 21.40 -11.27 -8.30
C PHE A 146 19.93 -11.47 -7.94
N TRP A 147 19.21 -10.39 -7.64
CA TRP A 147 17.78 -10.50 -7.40
C TRP A 147 17.04 -11.05 -8.63
N TYR A 148 17.31 -10.53 -9.83
CA TYR A 148 16.63 -10.97 -11.05
C TYR A 148 16.90 -12.44 -11.41
N GLU A 149 18.17 -12.85 -11.40
CA GLU A 149 18.61 -14.18 -11.86
C GLU A 149 18.41 -15.27 -10.80
N ASP A 150 18.75 -14.97 -9.54
CA ASP A 150 18.85 -15.96 -8.47
C ASP A 150 17.65 -15.99 -7.54
N VAL A 151 16.79 -14.96 -7.58
CA VAL A 151 15.60 -14.87 -6.73
C VAL A 151 14.33 -14.84 -7.60
N PHE A 152 14.13 -13.81 -8.43
CA PHE A 152 12.92 -13.65 -9.23
C PHE A 152 12.75 -14.75 -10.30
N SER A 153 13.82 -15.20 -10.91
CA SER A 153 13.81 -16.24 -11.94
C SER A 153 13.99 -17.66 -11.38
N ASN A 154 14.20 -17.79 -10.07
CA ASN A 154 14.39 -19.08 -9.42
C ASN A 154 13.03 -19.73 -9.09
N PRO A 155 12.70 -20.91 -9.69
CA PRO A 155 11.41 -21.54 -9.47
C PRO A 155 11.21 -22.11 -8.05
N ASP A 156 12.28 -22.28 -7.27
CA ASP A 156 12.22 -22.80 -5.92
C ASP A 156 11.91 -21.70 -4.88
N ILE A 157 12.09 -20.42 -5.25
CA ILE A 157 11.87 -19.28 -4.36
C ILE A 157 10.53 -18.64 -4.68
N GLU A 158 9.63 -18.62 -3.72
CA GLU A 158 8.42 -17.82 -3.81
C GLU A 158 8.75 -16.34 -3.58
N VAL A 159 8.29 -15.49 -4.49
CA VAL A 159 8.44 -14.03 -4.41
C VAL A 159 7.08 -13.37 -4.58
N THR A 160 6.82 -12.35 -3.78
CA THR A 160 5.55 -11.60 -3.79
C THR A 160 5.67 -10.28 -4.56
N ASN A 161 4.51 -9.68 -4.89
CA ASN A 161 4.37 -8.30 -5.41
C ASN A 161 5.12 -8.00 -6.72
N GLN A 162 4.95 -8.86 -7.73
CA GLN A 162 5.69 -8.80 -9.00
C GLN A 162 4.86 -8.32 -10.20
N ASP A 163 3.61 -7.93 -9.97
CA ASP A 163 2.65 -7.60 -11.04
C ASP A 163 3.16 -6.49 -11.97
N HIS A 164 3.98 -5.56 -11.45
CA HIS A 164 4.59 -4.49 -12.23
C HIS A 164 5.66 -4.97 -13.22
N LEU A 165 6.15 -6.20 -13.07
CA LEU A 165 7.15 -6.84 -13.93
C LEU A 165 6.52 -7.81 -14.94
N ILE A 166 5.20 -7.92 -14.98
CA ILE A 166 4.48 -8.85 -15.84
C ILE A 166 3.50 -8.07 -16.72
N VAL A 167 3.55 -8.28 -18.02
CA VAL A 167 2.58 -7.73 -18.98
C VAL A 167 1.98 -8.88 -19.78
N GLY A 168 0.71 -9.17 -19.54
CA GLY A 168 0.08 -10.40 -20.04
C GLY A 168 0.75 -11.63 -19.43
N GLU A 169 1.31 -12.50 -20.28
CA GLU A 169 2.07 -13.70 -19.85
C GLU A 169 3.58 -13.46 -19.81
N ASP A 170 4.05 -12.30 -20.25
CA ASP A 170 5.46 -12.02 -20.44
C ASP A 170 6.06 -11.31 -19.23
N LYS A 171 7.13 -11.89 -18.69
CA LYS A 171 7.95 -11.29 -17.62
C LYS A 171 8.95 -10.27 -18.19
N ALA A 172 9.25 -9.24 -17.40
CA ALA A 172 10.31 -8.28 -17.70
C ALA A 172 11.67 -8.98 -17.84
N VAL A 173 12.52 -8.47 -18.73
CA VAL A 173 13.90 -8.93 -18.91
C VAL A 173 14.86 -7.85 -18.44
N PHE A 174 15.69 -8.18 -17.46
CA PHE A 174 16.76 -7.31 -16.96
C PHE A 174 18.05 -7.61 -17.69
N THR A 175 18.79 -6.56 -18.05
CA THR A 175 20.08 -6.66 -18.75
C THR A 175 21.07 -5.70 -18.10
N LYS A 176 22.16 -6.22 -17.56
CA LYS A 176 23.29 -5.41 -17.08
C LYS A 176 24.00 -4.78 -18.28
N ILE A 177 24.27 -3.46 -18.21
CA ILE A 177 25.06 -2.73 -19.20
C ILE A 177 26.48 -2.50 -18.63
N ASP A 178 26.54 -1.98 -17.41
CA ASP A 178 27.78 -1.79 -16.64
C ASP A 178 27.47 -1.83 -15.13
N ASP A 179 28.42 -1.50 -14.26
CA ASP A 179 28.24 -1.62 -12.81
C ASP A 179 27.24 -0.63 -12.20
N VAL A 180 26.83 0.38 -12.96
CA VAL A 180 25.85 1.39 -12.51
C VAL A 180 24.67 1.55 -13.47
N THR A 181 24.65 0.82 -14.59
CA THR A 181 23.61 0.95 -15.61
C THR A 181 23.01 -0.42 -15.95
N PHE A 182 21.68 -0.50 -15.92
CA PHE A 182 20.94 -1.68 -16.37
C PHE A 182 19.68 -1.27 -17.13
N LYS A 183 19.15 -2.20 -17.91
CA LYS A 183 17.93 -2.02 -18.70
C LYS A 183 16.88 -3.03 -18.29
N VAL A 184 15.62 -2.59 -18.19
CA VAL A 184 14.42 -3.42 -18.05
C VAL A 184 13.66 -3.36 -19.37
N SER A 185 13.37 -4.52 -19.96
CA SER A 185 12.68 -4.63 -21.25
C SER A 185 11.42 -5.47 -21.11
N PHE A 186 10.35 -5.04 -21.77
CA PHE A 186 9.07 -5.72 -21.88
C PHE A 186 8.79 -6.03 -23.36
N LYS A 187 8.09 -7.13 -23.66
CA LYS A 187 7.64 -7.44 -25.02
C LYS A 187 6.52 -6.51 -25.49
N SER A 188 5.69 -6.07 -24.55
CA SER A 188 4.58 -5.14 -24.78
C SER A 188 4.75 -3.89 -23.92
N SER A 189 4.09 -2.80 -24.30
CA SER A 189 4.14 -1.53 -23.57
C SER A 189 3.69 -1.68 -22.12
N ASN A 190 4.46 -1.12 -21.16
CA ASN A 190 4.14 -1.04 -19.74
C ASN A 190 4.12 0.44 -19.29
N GLY A 191 3.04 1.15 -19.61
CA GLY A 191 2.90 2.59 -19.35
C GLY A 191 2.80 2.98 -17.87
N LEU A 192 2.47 2.03 -16.98
CA LEU A 192 2.38 2.26 -15.53
C LEU A 192 3.65 1.82 -14.77
N PHE A 193 4.65 1.25 -15.46
CA PHE A 193 5.81 0.64 -14.82
C PHE A 193 6.49 1.53 -13.78
N LEU A 194 6.83 2.78 -14.12
CA LEU A 194 7.51 3.69 -13.18
C LEU A 194 6.64 4.09 -12.00
N LEU A 195 5.32 4.20 -12.19
CA LEU A 195 4.37 4.48 -11.11
C LEU A 195 4.25 3.29 -10.16
N LEU A 196 4.20 2.08 -10.71
CA LEU A 196 4.14 0.84 -9.92
C LEU A 196 5.48 0.55 -9.24
N LEU A 197 6.60 0.94 -9.85
CA LEU A 197 7.94 0.80 -9.25
C LEU A 197 8.14 1.71 -8.01
N ALA A 198 7.29 2.73 -7.84
CA ALA A 198 7.24 3.57 -6.64
C ALA A 198 6.20 3.08 -5.61
N TRP A 199 5.47 2.01 -5.89
CA TRP A 199 4.51 1.42 -4.94
C TRP A 199 5.23 0.87 -3.70
N ALA A 200 4.50 0.77 -2.59
CA ALA A 200 5.04 0.36 -1.30
C ALA A 200 5.95 -0.89 -1.38
N ASP A 201 5.49 -1.92 -2.09
CA ASP A 201 6.13 -3.24 -2.11
C ASP A 201 7.02 -3.45 -3.35
N SER A 202 7.50 -2.39 -4.00
CA SER A 202 8.28 -2.49 -5.26
C SER A 202 9.77 -2.20 -5.07
N ASP A 203 10.31 -2.49 -3.89
CA ASP A 203 11.71 -2.25 -3.51
C ASP A 203 12.64 -3.46 -3.70
N GLN A 204 12.19 -4.52 -4.37
CA GLN A 204 12.95 -5.78 -4.49
C GLN A 204 14.33 -5.59 -5.11
N THR A 205 14.50 -4.69 -6.06
CA THR A 205 15.81 -4.40 -6.67
C THR A 205 16.78 -3.66 -5.76
N THR A 206 16.32 -3.18 -4.60
CA THR A 206 17.09 -2.37 -3.64
C THR A 206 17.17 -3.01 -2.25
N ARG A 207 16.68 -4.26 -2.11
CA ARG A 207 16.54 -4.97 -0.82
C ARG A 207 17.36 -6.26 -0.72
N PHE A 208 18.00 -6.72 -1.81
CA PHE A 208 18.70 -8.01 -1.86
C PHE A 208 20.22 -7.84 -1.99
N PRO A 209 20.96 -7.61 -0.89
CA PRO A 209 22.42 -7.50 -0.91
C PRO A 209 23.07 -8.85 -1.27
N LYS A 210 23.63 -8.94 -2.48
CA LYS A 210 24.26 -10.16 -3.00
C LYS A 210 25.33 -10.72 -2.07
N HIS A 211 26.21 -9.85 -1.58
CA HIS A 211 27.35 -10.25 -0.73
C HIS A 211 26.91 -10.92 0.58
N TYR A 212 25.74 -10.56 1.10
CA TYR A 212 25.16 -11.16 2.31
C TYR A 212 24.27 -12.37 1.98
N LEU A 213 23.37 -12.26 1.02
CA LEU A 213 22.35 -13.28 0.76
C LEU A 213 22.87 -14.49 -0.01
N SER A 214 23.94 -14.36 -0.79
CA SER A 214 24.52 -15.47 -1.57
C SER A 214 24.95 -16.66 -0.71
N GLN A 215 25.33 -16.44 0.55
CA GLN A 215 25.72 -17.52 1.47
C GLN A 215 24.58 -18.49 1.80
N PHE A 216 23.32 -18.11 1.54
CA PHE A 216 22.13 -18.93 1.81
C PHE A 216 21.60 -19.64 0.56
N LEU A 217 22.28 -19.52 -0.59
CA LEU A 217 21.93 -20.17 -1.85
C LEU A 217 22.93 -21.28 -2.21
N PRO A 218 22.49 -22.50 -2.54
CA PRO A 218 23.37 -23.61 -2.92
C PRO A 218 24.29 -23.30 -4.10
N LYS A 219 23.87 -22.41 -5.02
CA LYS A 219 24.68 -21.93 -6.14
C LYS A 219 26.01 -21.33 -5.71
N TYR A 220 26.06 -20.67 -4.56
CA TYR A 220 27.22 -19.95 -4.03
C TYR A 220 27.82 -20.62 -2.79
N ASN A 221 26.99 -21.34 -2.03
CA ASN A 221 27.40 -22.04 -0.81
C ASN A 221 26.84 -23.46 -0.77
N PRO A 222 27.67 -24.51 -1.02
CA PRO A 222 27.23 -25.89 -0.96
C PRO A 222 26.70 -26.32 0.41
N ASP A 223 27.04 -25.62 1.50
CA ASP A 223 26.60 -25.90 2.86
C ASP A 223 25.28 -25.19 3.24
N ALA A 224 24.57 -24.55 2.29
CA ALA A 224 23.34 -23.80 2.59
C ALA A 224 22.26 -24.64 3.31
N ASP A 225 22.06 -25.92 2.92
CA ASP A 225 21.13 -26.83 3.59
C ASP A 225 21.58 -27.19 5.02
N LYS A 226 22.88 -27.31 5.24
CA LYS A 226 23.45 -27.52 6.56
C LYS A 226 23.19 -26.32 7.46
N LEU A 227 23.41 -25.10 6.97
CA LEU A 227 23.09 -23.87 7.70
C LEU A 227 21.62 -23.76 8.06
N ALA A 228 20.72 -24.19 7.16
CA ALA A 228 19.29 -24.26 7.44
C ALA A 228 18.99 -25.25 8.57
N THR A 229 19.56 -26.46 8.52
CA THR A 229 19.37 -27.51 9.52
C THR A 229 19.87 -27.06 10.89
N GLU A 230 21.01 -26.39 10.97
CA GLU A 230 21.56 -25.82 12.21
C GLU A 230 20.64 -24.78 12.86
N GLN A 231 19.79 -24.10 12.06
CA GLN A 231 18.77 -23.17 12.53
C GLN A 231 17.38 -23.81 12.71
N GLY A 232 17.26 -25.14 12.60
CA GLY A 232 16.01 -25.88 12.75
C GLY A 232 15.03 -25.73 11.58
N LEU A 233 15.53 -25.34 10.39
CA LEU A 233 14.74 -25.13 9.18
C LEU A 233 14.83 -26.36 8.25
N SER A 234 13.81 -26.51 7.37
CA SER A 234 13.68 -27.69 6.50
C SER A 234 14.69 -27.75 5.36
N GLY A 235 15.29 -26.61 4.97
CA GLY A 235 16.25 -26.50 3.89
C GLY A 235 16.59 -25.07 3.54
N TRP A 236 17.50 -24.90 2.56
CA TRP A 236 18.01 -23.61 2.14
C TRP A 236 16.94 -22.62 1.67
N VAL A 237 15.85 -23.10 1.03
CA VAL A 237 14.75 -22.24 0.57
C VAL A 237 14.12 -21.51 1.74
N GLN A 238 13.75 -22.26 2.80
CA GLN A 238 13.16 -21.67 4.00
C GLN A 238 14.13 -20.71 4.71
N LEU A 239 15.43 -21.07 4.75
CA LEU A 239 16.47 -20.21 5.31
C LEU A 239 16.60 -18.91 4.51
N PHE A 240 16.69 -19.01 3.17
CA PHE A 240 16.81 -17.85 2.29
C PHE A 240 15.60 -16.94 2.42
N GLN A 241 14.37 -17.48 2.36
CA GLN A 241 13.14 -16.70 2.52
C GLN A 241 13.11 -15.96 3.86
N LYS A 242 13.44 -16.63 4.95
CA LYS A 242 13.52 -16.03 6.29
C LYS A 242 14.59 -14.93 6.39
N LYS A 243 15.75 -15.11 5.76
CA LYS A 243 16.86 -14.14 5.82
C LYS A 243 16.67 -12.95 4.90
N SER A 244 15.91 -13.10 3.81
CA SER A 244 15.72 -12.07 2.77
C SER A 244 14.35 -11.39 2.80
N GLY A 245 13.33 -12.01 3.41
CA GLY A 245 11.94 -11.57 3.29
C GLY A 245 11.35 -11.75 1.89
N ALA A 246 11.86 -12.72 1.09
CA ALA A 246 11.43 -12.89 -0.30
C ALA A 246 9.96 -13.29 -0.41
N ALA A 247 9.49 -14.21 0.41
CA ALA A 247 8.11 -14.71 0.41
C ALA A 247 7.17 -13.88 1.29
N LEU A 248 7.69 -13.32 2.38
CA LEU A 248 6.95 -12.47 3.32
C LEU A 248 7.80 -11.28 3.70
N GLU A 249 7.42 -10.09 3.26
CA GLU A 249 8.19 -8.86 3.46
C GLU A 249 8.47 -8.56 4.93
N ASP A 250 7.54 -8.89 5.82
CA ASP A 250 7.70 -8.71 7.27
C ASP A 250 8.92 -9.47 7.83
N ASP A 251 9.31 -10.61 7.24
CA ASP A 251 10.48 -11.38 7.66
C ASP A 251 11.79 -10.60 7.49
N PHE A 252 11.86 -9.71 6.50
CA PHE A 252 13.01 -8.82 6.28
C PHE A 252 13.37 -8.03 7.54
N PHE A 253 12.36 -7.49 8.24
CA PHE A 253 12.56 -6.68 9.43
C PHE A 253 12.93 -7.49 10.68
N THR A 254 12.78 -8.82 10.64
CA THR A 254 13.19 -9.69 11.74
C THR A 254 14.68 -10.08 11.69
N ASN A 255 15.39 -9.60 10.66
CA ASN A 255 16.80 -9.88 10.43
C ASN A 255 17.67 -8.62 10.63
N SER A 256 18.22 -8.44 11.84
CA SER A 256 19.10 -7.29 12.14
C SER A 256 20.47 -7.32 11.44
N GLU A 257 20.86 -8.47 10.87
CA GLU A 257 22.15 -8.66 10.19
C GLU A 257 22.14 -8.21 8.72
N ILE A 258 20.97 -8.11 8.06
CA ILE A 258 20.88 -7.80 6.65
C ILE A 258 21.31 -6.35 6.37
N PRO A 259 22.28 -6.11 5.45
CA PRO A 259 22.61 -4.76 5.01
C PRO A 259 21.45 -4.11 4.25
N VAL A 260 21.24 -2.80 4.46
CA VAL A 260 20.14 -2.03 3.90
C VAL A 260 20.61 -0.74 3.22
N LEU A 261 19.77 -0.19 2.32
CA LEU A 261 19.95 1.16 1.76
C LEU A 261 19.13 2.22 2.53
N HIS A 262 18.39 1.81 3.54
CA HIS A 262 17.46 2.64 4.33
C HIS A 262 18.19 3.66 5.21
N PRO A 263 17.55 4.77 5.62
CA PRO A 263 18.16 5.77 6.51
C PRO A 263 18.48 5.22 7.90
N TRP A 264 17.77 4.22 8.35
CA TRP A 264 18.05 3.47 9.58
C TRP A 264 18.08 1.98 9.29
N LYS A 265 18.95 1.26 9.99
CA LYS A 265 19.05 -0.20 9.97
C LYS A 265 18.64 -0.78 11.33
N MET A 266 18.09 -1.98 11.34
CA MET A 266 17.76 -2.64 12.61
C MET A 266 19.03 -2.92 13.41
N LYS A 267 19.00 -2.55 14.68
CA LYS A 267 20.00 -2.89 15.70
C LYS A 267 19.47 -3.97 16.64
N VAL A 268 18.19 -3.90 16.98
CA VAL A 268 17.43 -4.92 17.69
C VAL A 268 16.17 -5.16 16.87
N ALA A 269 16.09 -6.31 16.23
CA ALA A 269 14.96 -6.64 15.38
C ALA A 269 13.73 -7.10 16.19
N PRO A 270 12.51 -6.97 15.63
CA PRO A 270 11.32 -7.60 16.20
C PRO A 270 11.54 -9.10 16.42
N GLY A 271 11.24 -9.58 17.63
CA GLY A 271 11.49 -10.98 18.04
C GLY A 271 12.82 -11.19 18.76
N GLU A 272 13.82 -10.32 18.63
CA GLU A 272 15.05 -10.36 19.42
C GLU A 272 14.86 -9.78 20.84
N SER A 273 13.83 -8.94 21.02
CA SER A 273 13.38 -8.43 22.32
C SER A 273 11.86 -8.49 22.41
N THR A 274 11.34 -8.59 23.63
CA THR A 274 9.89 -8.59 23.92
C THR A 274 9.34 -7.20 24.20
N GLU A 275 10.19 -6.21 24.35
CA GLU A 275 9.80 -4.85 24.76
C GLU A 275 10.04 -3.80 23.67
N HIS A 276 11.14 -3.90 22.93
CA HIS A 276 11.57 -2.92 21.96
C HIS A 276 12.13 -3.55 20.68
N ALA A 277 11.89 -2.89 19.55
CA ALA A 277 12.70 -3.02 18.36
C ALA A 277 13.40 -1.67 18.11
N ILE A 278 14.69 -1.69 17.80
CA ILE A 278 15.51 -0.48 17.70
C ILE A 278 16.18 -0.42 16.35
N ALA A 279 15.99 0.70 15.64
CA ALA A 279 16.74 1.02 14.44
C ALA A 279 17.74 2.14 14.72
N GLU A 280 18.97 2.02 14.19
CA GLU A 280 20.03 3.01 14.30
C GLU A 280 20.39 3.62 12.95
N ARG A 281 20.89 4.85 12.96
CA ARG A 281 21.33 5.59 11.76
C ARG A 281 22.25 4.74 10.88
N ASN A 282 21.95 4.70 9.56
CA ASN A 282 22.83 4.13 8.54
C ASN A 282 23.95 5.12 8.23
N PRO A 283 25.23 4.79 8.49
CA PRO A 283 26.35 5.69 8.24
C PRO A 283 26.63 5.92 6.74
N TYR A 284 26.11 5.06 5.86
CA TYR A 284 26.30 5.13 4.41
C TYR A 284 25.05 5.62 3.66
N TYR A 285 24.08 6.20 4.38
CA TYR A 285 22.87 6.66 3.73
C TYR A 285 23.14 7.75 2.69
N PHE A 286 22.52 7.64 1.52
CA PHE A 286 22.90 8.34 0.30
C PHE A 286 22.26 9.72 0.11
N LYS A 287 21.37 10.14 1.01
CA LYS A 287 20.67 11.43 0.90
C LYS A 287 21.31 12.51 1.77
N VAL A 288 21.24 13.73 1.26
CA VAL A 288 21.70 14.95 1.95
C VAL A 288 20.57 16.00 1.91
N ASP A 289 20.59 16.95 2.83
CA ASP A 289 19.70 18.12 2.76
C ASP A 289 20.25 19.19 1.80
N THR A 290 19.51 20.30 1.65
CA THR A 290 19.92 21.44 0.80
C THR A 290 21.13 22.21 1.31
N ALA A 291 21.52 22.01 2.57
CA ALA A 291 22.77 22.56 3.13
C ALA A 291 23.96 21.59 3.01
N GLY A 292 23.75 20.38 2.43
CA GLY A 292 24.75 19.33 2.28
C GLY A 292 24.94 18.46 3.52
N ASN A 293 24.05 18.48 4.50
CA ASN A 293 24.15 17.61 5.67
C ASN A 293 23.62 16.21 5.32
N GLN A 294 24.38 15.15 5.69
CA GLN A 294 23.94 13.76 5.50
C GLN A 294 22.72 13.46 6.38
N LEU A 295 21.65 12.94 5.79
CA LEU A 295 20.46 12.46 6.50
C LEU A 295 20.67 11.02 7.02
N PRO A 296 19.83 10.55 7.95
CA PRO A 296 18.76 11.22 8.65
C PRO A 296 19.25 12.16 9.76
N TYR A 297 18.41 13.08 10.24
CA TYR A 297 18.77 13.92 11.39
C TYR A 297 18.70 13.15 12.72
N LEU A 298 17.69 12.29 12.91
CA LEU A 298 17.52 11.49 14.12
C LEU A 298 18.50 10.30 14.16
N ASP A 299 19.05 10.02 15.33
CA ASP A 299 20.05 8.94 15.49
C ASP A 299 19.40 7.56 15.52
N THR A 300 18.23 7.43 16.15
CA THR A 300 17.57 6.16 16.37
C THR A 300 16.05 6.27 16.20
N ILE A 301 15.41 5.14 15.87
CA ILE A 301 13.98 4.94 16.07
C ILE A 301 13.82 3.83 17.11
N ASP A 302 13.03 4.08 18.14
CA ASP A 302 12.70 3.12 19.18
C ASP A 302 11.21 2.74 19.04
N TYR A 303 10.95 1.51 18.65
CA TYR A 303 9.62 0.94 18.54
C TYR A 303 9.29 0.14 19.79
N VAL A 304 8.48 0.71 20.66
CA VAL A 304 7.96 0.01 21.84
C VAL A 304 6.92 -1.03 21.38
N LEU A 305 7.09 -2.28 21.79
CA LEU A 305 6.11 -3.34 21.52
C LEU A 305 4.96 -3.24 22.51
N VAL A 306 3.74 -3.07 22.01
CA VAL A 306 2.52 -2.99 22.84
C VAL A 306 1.54 -4.10 22.46
N ALA A 307 0.82 -4.61 23.45
CA ALA A 307 -0.10 -5.73 23.26
C ALA A 307 -1.32 -5.35 22.39
N ASP A 308 -1.84 -4.13 22.56
CA ASP A 308 -3.08 -3.69 21.94
C ASP A 308 -3.17 -2.16 21.77
N ALA A 309 -4.20 -1.71 21.07
CA ALA A 309 -4.46 -0.30 20.79
C ALA A 309 -4.85 0.52 22.06
N GLN A 310 -5.33 -0.10 23.12
CA GLN A 310 -5.67 0.63 24.35
C GLN A 310 -4.41 1.03 25.12
N VAL A 311 -3.45 0.11 25.22
CA VAL A 311 -2.13 0.42 25.79
C VAL A 311 -1.43 1.49 24.97
N LEU A 312 -1.53 1.41 23.62
CA LEU A 312 -1.00 2.43 22.73
C LEU A 312 -1.61 3.81 22.99
N LEU A 313 -2.95 3.89 23.10
CA LEU A 313 -3.66 5.14 23.38
C LEU A 313 -3.16 5.79 24.69
N LEU A 314 -2.94 4.99 25.75
CA LEU A 314 -2.38 5.50 27.01
C LEU A 314 -0.98 6.08 26.83
N LYS A 315 -0.10 5.42 26.07
CA LYS A 315 1.24 5.92 25.75
C LYS A 315 1.20 7.24 24.97
N CYS A 316 0.27 7.38 24.02
CA CYS A 316 0.05 8.65 23.31
C CYS A 316 -0.36 9.77 24.29
N LEU A 317 -1.31 9.51 25.19
CA LEU A 317 -1.76 10.47 26.22
C LEU A 317 -0.67 10.87 27.21
N GLN A 318 0.32 10.01 27.43
CA GLN A 318 1.50 10.27 28.28
C GLN A 318 2.62 11.00 27.54
N GLY A 319 2.50 11.19 26.21
CA GLY A 319 3.53 11.83 25.37
C GLY A 319 4.75 10.94 25.14
N GLU A 320 4.60 9.63 25.18
CA GLU A 320 5.66 8.67 24.95
C GLU A 320 5.86 8.34 23.45
N ILE A 321 4.94 8.74 22.59
CA ILE A 321 4.97 8.53 21.13
C ILE A 321 5.16 9.86 20.43
N ASP A 322 6.08 9.92 19.46
CA ASP A 322 6.44 11.17 18.78
C ASP A 322 5.60 11.47 17.53
N LEU A 323 5.26 10.45 16.75
CA LEU A 323 4.42 10.56 15.55
C LEU A 323 3.64 9.26 15.38
N LEU A 324 2.31 9.35 15.22
CA LEU A 324 1.46 8.19 14.96
C LEU A 324 0.08 8.59 14.46
N ASP A 325 -0.45 7.82 13.51
CA ASP A 325 -1.85 7.86 13.03
C ASP A 325 -2.54 6.50 13.14
N GLN A 326 -1.76 5.42 13.06
CA GLN A 326 -2.29 4.06 13.07
C GLN A 326 -2.92 3.70 14.43
N TYR A 327 -4.07 3.02 14.39
CA TYR A 327 -4.86 2.54 15.53
C TYR A 327 -5.46 3.62 16.45
N ILE A 328 -4.97 4.87 16.43
CA ILE A 328 -5.47 5.95 17.30
C ILE A 328 -6.35 6.96 16.56
N GLY A 329 -6.18 7.10 15.25
CA GLY A 329 -6.85 8.10 14.40
C GLY A 329 -8.36 7.84 14.18
N THR A 330 -9.09 7.37 15.19
CA THR A 330 -10.51 7.03 15.13
C THR A 330 -11.39 8.15 15.69
N PRO A 331 -12.67 8.28 15.25
CA PRO A 331 -13.60 9.24 15.83
C PRO A 331 -13.76 9.09 17.34
N THR A 332 -13.78 7.85 17.85
CA THR A 332 -13.94 7.53 19.27
C THR A 332 -12.79 8.08 20.13
N ASN A 333 -11.55 8.01 19.64
CA ASN A 333 -10.37 8.45 20.38
C ASN A 333 -10.15 9.96 20.30
N LYS A 334 -10.83 10.67 19.38
CA LYS A 334 -10.55 12.07 19.07
C LYS A 334 -10.72 12.98 20.28
N SER A 335 -11.81 12.82 21.04
CA SER A 335 -12.07 13.64 22.22
C SER A 335 -11.01 13.47 23.30
N VAL A 336 -10.69 12.23 23.68
CA VAL A 336 -9.73 11.96 24.76
C VAL A 336 -8.32 12.39 24.38
N LEU A 337 -7.93 12.24 23.11
CA LEU A 337 -6.64 12.75 22.62
C LEU A 337 -6.61 14.28 22.57
N PHE A 338 -7.72 14.94 22.17
CA PHE A 338 -7.79 16.40 22.16
C PHE A 338 -7.67 16.97 23.58
N ASP A 339 -8.38 16.40 24.54
CA ASP A 339 -8.33 16.82 25.95
C ASP A 339 -6.95 16.54 26.59
N GLY A 340 -6.25 15.49 26.14
CA GLY A 340 -4.94 15.08 26.62
C GLY A 340 -3.75 15.84 26.03
N LYS A 341 -3.92 16.63 24.95
CA LYS A 341 -2.83 17.17 24.12
C LYS A 341 -1.82 18.04 24.89
N GLU A 342 -2.28 18.90 25.79
CA GLU A 342 -1.40 19.78 26.58
C GLU A 342 -0.52 18.97 27.53
N ARG A 343 -1.12 17.98 28.23
CA ARG A 343 -0.39 17.09 29.16
C ARG A 343 0.58 16.19 28.39
N GLY A 344 0.16 15.65 27.23
CA GLY A 344 0.98 14.78 26.38
C GLY A 344 2.01 15.53 25.54
N GLY A 345 1.91 16.87 25.42
CA GLY A 345 2.83 17.71 24.66
C GLY A 345 2.82 17.40 23.16
N TYR A 346 1.64 17.20 22.57
CA TYR A 346 1.48 16.90 21.14
C TYR A 346 0.39 17.76 20.49
N GLY A 347 0.49 17.90 19.17
CA GLY A 347 -0.53 18.43 18.29
C GLY A 347 -1.08 17.36 17.37
N PHE A 348 -1.84 17.78 16.36
CA PHE A 348 -2.46 16.90 15.37
C PHE A 348 -2.00 17.26 13.96
N TYR A 349 -1.93 16.24 13.11
CA TYR A 349 -1.86 16.39 11.66
C TYR A 349 -3.02 15.60 11.01
N THR A 350 -3.40 15.99 9.80
CA THR A 350 -4.50 15.35 9.07
C THR A 350 -3.96 14.27 8.14
N THR A 351 -4.56 13.10 8.17
CA THR A 351 -4.36 12.07 7.16
C THR A 351 -5.56 12.06 6.20
N LEU A 352 -5.31 12.47 4.94
CA LEU A 352 -6.33 12.59 3.89
C LEU A 352 -6.74 11.21 3.43
N SER A 353 -8.04 10.93 3.44
CA SER A 353 -8.52 9.63 2.98
C SER A 353 -8.29 9.45 1.48
N THR A 354 -7.76 8.29 1.10
CA THR A 354 -7.56 7.85 -0.28
C THR A 354 -8.41 6.64 -0.62
N GLN A 355 -9.37 6.32 0.23
CA GLN A 355 -10.26 5.17 0.10
C GLN A 355 -11.51 5.56 -0.71
N PRO A 356 -12.09 4.63 -1.50
CA PRO A 356 -13.28 4.92 -2.31
C PRO A 356 -14.57 4.87 -1.49
N ASN A 357 -14.56 4.23 -0.32
CA ASN A 357 -15.69 4.12 0.60
C ASN A 357 -15.20 3.72 1.99
N GLU A 358 -15.95 4.05 3.03
CA GLU A 358 -15.64 3.63 4.40
C GLU A 358 -15.79 2.12 4.57
N MET A 359 -16.80 1.52 3.93
CA MET A 359 -17.00 0.08 3.84
C MET A 359 -17.70 -0.27 2.53
N ALA A 360 -17.07 -1.09 1.71
CA ALA A 360 -17.66 -1.69 0.52
C ALA A 360 -17.99 -3.15 0.78
N ILE A 361 -19.25 -3.53 0.66
CA ILE A 361 -19.72 -4.91 0.78
C ILE A 361 -19.53 -5.59 -0.58
N CYS A 362 -18.81 -6.71 -0.58
CA CYS A 362 -18.50 -7.53 -1.73
C CYS A 362 -19.19 -8.89 -1.61
N LEU A 363 -20.24 -9.12 -2.38
CA LEU A 363 -20.84 -10.44 -2.55
C LEU A 363 -20.02 -11.25 -3.55
N ASN A 364 -19.71 -12.51 -3.26
CA ASN A 364 -18.89 -13.36 -4.14
C ASN A 364 -19.68 -13.83 -5.37
N MET A 365 -19.66 -13.07 -6.46
CA MET A 365 -20.33 -13.39 -7.73
C MET A 365 -19.71 -14.60 -8.46
N THR A 366 -18.61 -15.12 -7.98
CA THR A 366 -17.94 -16.33 -8.49
C THR A 366 -17.92 -17.45 -7.45
N HIS A 367 -18.94 -17.47 -6.57
CA HIS A 367 -19.09 -18.46 -5.51
C HIS A 367 -19.07 -19.89 -6.07
N PRO A 368 -18.44 -20.89 -5.38
CA PRO A 368 -18.44 -22.29 -5.82
C PRO A 368 -19.85 -22.92 -5.95
N ASP A 369 -20.80 -22.54 -5.08
CA ASP A 369 -22.23 -22.84 -5.27
C ASP A 369 -22.81 -21.96 -6.37
N LYS A 370 -23.15 -22.56 -7.52
CA LYS A 370 -23.67 -21.86 -8.71
C LYS A 370 -24.95 -21.09 -8.45
N VAL A 371 -25.84 -21.60 -7.58
CA VAL A 371 -27.10 -20.91 -7.22
C VAL A 371 -26.79 -19.62 -6.49
N LYS A 372 -25.85 -19.63 -5.56
CA LYS A 372 -25.38 -18.42 -4.88
C LYS A 372 -24.65 -17.48 -5.85
N ALA A 373 -23.80 -18.00 -6.72
CA ALA A 373 -23.08 -17.20 -7.71
C ALA A 373 -24.06 -16.44 -8.63
N GLU A 374 -25.07 -17.11 -9.17
CA GLU A 374 -26.11 -16.52 -10.01
C GLU A 374 -26.91 -15.45 -9.26
N LEU A 375 -27.30 -15.73 -8.00
CA LEU A 375 -28.01 -14.78 -7.15
C LEU A 375 -27.17 -13.54 -6.87
N TYR A 376 -25.91 -13.70 -6.46
CA TYR A 376 -25.00 -12.59 -6.14
C TYR A 376 -24.62 -11.79 -7.39
N ALA A 377 -24.51 -12.42 -8.55
CA ALA A 377 -24.30 -11.77 -9.84
C ALA A 377 -25.55 -11.05 -10.37
N ASN A 378 -26.75 -11.32 -9.83
CA ASN A 378 -27.96 -10.61 -10.21
C ASN A 378 -27.94 -9.16 -9.69
N LYS A 379 -27.96 -8.18 -10.59
CA LYS A 379 -27.89 -6.76 -10.26
C LYS A 379 -29.06 -6.29 -9.42
N ASP A 380 -30.30 -6.75 -9.73
CA ASP A 380 -31.48 -6.39 -8.95
C ASP A 380 -31.38 -6.88 -7.52
N PHE A 381 -30.75 -8.04 -7.27
CA PHE A 381 -30.49 -8.52 -5.92
C PHE A 381 -29.61 -7.54 -5.14
N ARG A 382 -28.49 -7.08 -5.74
CA ARG A 382 -27.59 -6.11 -5.09
C ARG A 382 -28.24 -4.74 -4.91
N ILE A 383 -29.04 -4.28 -5.88
CA ILE A 383 -29.83 -3.04 -5.77
C ILE A 383 -30.80 -3.13 -4.59
N GLY A 384 -31.52 -4.25 -4.46
CA GLY A 384 -32.46 -4.44 -3.36
C GLY A 384 -31.79 -4.45 -1.99
N LEU A 385 -30.63 -5.13 -1.86
CA LEU A 385 -29.83 -5.06 -0.64
C LEU A 385 -29.36 -3.62 -0.34
N SER A 386 -28.96 -2.87 -1.38
CA SER A 386 -28.51 -1.49 -1.20
C SER A 386 -29.59 -0.56 -0.67
N HIS A 387 -30.82 -0.65 -1.21
CA HIS A 387 -31.96 0.13 -0.72
C HIS A 387 -32.46 -0.31 0.67
N ALA A 388 -32.16 -1.54 1.10
CA ALA A 388 -32.50 -2.03 2.44
C ALA A 388 -31.59 -1.46 3.54
N ILE A 389 -30.47 -0.85 3.20
CA ILE A 389 -29.48 -0.32 4.17
C ILE A 389 -29.80 1.14 4.50
N ASP A 390 -30.15 1.39 5.76
CA ASP A 390 -30.27 2.75 6.30
C ASP A 390 -28.88 3.33 6.61
N ARG A 391 -28.27 3.92 5.59
CA ARG A 391 -26.93 4.52 5.69
C ARG A 391 -26.86 5.66 6.67
N GLN A 392 -27.95 6.44 6.80
CA GLN A 392 -27.96 7.55 7.75
C GLN A 392 -27.93 7.04 9.19
N ALA A 393 -28.70 5.98 9.51
CA ALA A 393 -28.65 5.35 10.82
C ALA A 393 -27.25 4.80 11.16
N LEU A 394 -26.54 4.23 10.17
CA LEU A 394 -25.15 3.77 10.34
C LEU A 394 -24.20 4.94 10.57
N ILE A 395 -24.34 6.03 9.80
CA ILE A 395 -23.52 7.24 9.93
C ILE A 395 -23.72 7.88 11.31
N ASP A 396 -24.96 7.99 11.76
CA ASP A 396 -25.28 8.58 13.05
C ASP A 396 -24.75 7.74 14.22
N SER A 397 -24.88 6.41 14.13
CA SER A 397 -24.52 5.50 15.21
C SER A 397 -23.01 5.26 15.32
N VAL A 398 -22.31 5.07 14.19
CA VAL A 398 -20.90 4.68 14.18
C VAL A 398 -19.96 5.89 14.01
N PHE A 399 -20.41 6.91 13.26
CA PHE A 399 -19.58 8.06 12.89
C PHE A 399 -20.07 9.39 13.46
N VAL A 400 -20.98 9.35 14.44
CA VAL A 400 -21.51 10.54 15.14
C VAL A 400 -22.08 11.57 14.15
N GLY A 401 -22.78 11.11 13.12
CA GLY A 401 -23.38 11.93 12.08
C GLY A 401 -22.40 12.53 11.05
N ILE A 402 -21.13 12.11 11.06
CA ILE A 402 -20.11 12.68 10.16
C ILE A 402 -20.01 11.86 8.87
N GLY A 403 -20.24 12.53 7.73
CA GLY A 403 -20.13 11.96 6.39
C GLY A 403 -21.44 11.95 5.63
N SER A 404 -21.43 11.44 4.42
CA SER A 404 -22.60 11.31 3.54
C SER A 404 -22.64 9.94 2.88
N ALA A 405 -23.85 9.44 2.61
CA ALA A 405 -24.07 8.17 1.92
C ALA A 405 -23.39 8.17 0.54
N SER A 406 -22.70 7.08 0.21
CA SER A 406 -22.01 6.91 -1.07
C SER A 406 -21.80 5.44 -1.41
N GLN A 407 -21.75 5.13 -2.70
CA GLN A 407 -21.15 3.90 -3.21
C GLN A 407 -19.63 4.05 -3.32
N PRO A 408 -18.87 2.94 -3.53
CA PRO A 408 -17.43 3.03 -3.80
C PRO A 408 -17.18 3.86 -5.05
N ALA A 409 -16.50 4.98 -4.90
CA ALA A 409 -16.20 5.92 -5.97
C ALA A 409 -14.90 6.69 -5.71
N ILE A 410 -14.32 7.25 -6.76
CA ILE A 410 -13.25 8.23 -6.66
C ILE A 410 -13.82 9.50 -6.01
N ALA A 411 -13.03 10.17 -5.18
CA ALA A 411 -13.46 11.32 -4.39
C ALA A 411 -13.99 12.48 -5.25
N GLU A 412 -15.01 13.17 -4.73
CA GLU A 412 -15.54 14.38 -5.38
C GLU A 412 -14.45 15.45 -5.52
N GLY A 413 -14.35 16.03 -6.72
CA GLY A 413 -13.32 17.01 -7.07
C GLY A 413 -12.12 16.41 -7.85
N ASP A 414 -11.95 15.09 -7.86
CA ASP A 414 -11.01 14.41 -8.74
C ASP A 414 -11.54 14.43 -10.20
N PRO A 415 -10.67 14.59 -11.23
CA PRO A 415 -11.07 14.54 -12.63
C PRO A 415 -11.75 13.24 -13.09
N LEU A 416 -11.59 12.16 -12.33
CA LEU A 416 -12.21 10.86 -12.57
C LEU A 416 -13.46 10.61 -11.70
N TYR A 417 -13.92 11.60 -10.94
CA TYR A 417 -15.16 11.46 -10.19
C TYR A 417 -16.34 11.13 -11.09
N ASN A 418 -17.08 10.07 -10.75
CA ASN A 418 -18.29 9.67 -11.45
C ASN A 418 -19.49 9.77 -10.48
N GLU A 419 -20.33 10.79 -10.68
CA GLU A 419 -21.47 11.08 -9.80
C GLU A 419 -22.50 9.93 -9.78
N ARG A 420 -22.78 9.33 -10.95
CA ARG A 420 -23.71 8.19 -11.04
C ARG A 420 -23.22 7.02 -10.21
N LEU A 421 -21.94 6.65 -10.36
CA LEU A 421 -21.33 5.59 -9.58
C LEU A 421 -21.39 5.88 -8.09
N ALA A 422 -21.11 7.11 -7.67
CA ALA A 422 -21.06 7.50 -6.27
C ALA A 422 -22.45 7.53 -5.59
N LYS A 423 -23.51 7.93 -6.32
CA LYS A 423 -24.79 8.26 -5.72
C LYS A 423 -25.93 7.28 -6.01
N GLN A 424 -25.76 6.36 -7.00
CA GLN A 424 -26.83 5.42 -7.35
C GLN A 424 -27.20 4.49 -6.18
N PHE A 425 -28.50 4.23 -6.00
CA PHE A 425 -29.03 3.26 -5.03
C PHE A 425 -28.59 3.50 -3.57
N THR A 426 -28.28 4.73 -3.17
CA THR A 426 -27.83 5.06 -1.81
C THR A 426 -29.01 5.38 -0.86
N GLU A 427 -30.19 5.67 -1.37
CA GLU A 427 -31.35 5.95 -0.55
C GLU A 427 -31.85 4.71 0.19
N PHE A 428 -32.30 4.90 1.43
CA PHE A 428 -33.00 3.88 2.20
C PHE A 428 -34.48 3.89 1.80
N ASP A 429 -34.94 2.79 1.18
CA ASP A 429 -36.32 2.65 0.71
C ASP A 429 -36.71 1.17 0.67
N LEU A 430 -37.47 0.72 1.65
CA LEU A 430 -37.92 -0.68 1.74
C LEU A 430 -38.88 -1.09 0.60
N ALA A 431 -39.62 -0.14 0.00
CA ALA A 431 -40.47 -0.47 -1.14
C ALA A 431 -39.65 -0.77 -2.39
N LYS A 432 -38.68 0.12 -2.70
CA LYS A 432 -37.69 -0.13 -3.80
C LYS A 432 -36.83 -1.37 -3.54
N ALA A 433 -36.42 -1.59 -2.29
CA ALA A 433 -35.70 -2.79 -1.91
C ALA A 433 -36.49 -4.06 -2.24
N ASN A 434 -37.74 -4.14 -1.82
CA ASN A 434 -38.60 -5.28 -2.11
C ASN A 434 -38.92 -5.40 -3.61
N GLU A 435 -39.17 -4.31 -4.34
CA GLU A 435 -39.39 -4.33 -5.78
C GLU A 435 -38.20 -4.97 -6.53
N ALA A 436 -36.97 -4.58 -6.18
CA ALA A 436 -35.78 -5.14 -6.79
C ALA A 436 -35.56 -6.61 -6.38
N LEU A 437 -35.73 -6.93 -5.10
CA LEU A 437 -35.60 -8.31 -4.61
C LEU A 437 -36.70 -9.24 -5.16
N ASP A 438 -37.90 -8.74 -5.45
CA ASP A 438 -38.96 -9.54 -6.07
C ASP A 438 -38.63 -9.94 -7.51
N LYS A 439 -37.80 -9.14 -8.24
CA LYS A 439 -37.29 -9.53 -9.56
C LYS A 439 -36.23 -10.61 -9.46
N ALA A 440 -35.42 -10.62 -8.41
CA ALA A 440 -34.31 -11.56 -8.23
C ALA A 440 -34.72 -12.84 -7.48
N ALA A 441 -35.57 -12.73 -6.44
CA ALA A 441 -35.97 -13.81 -5.54
C ALA A 441 -37.38 -13.55 -5.00
N PRO A 442 -38.45 -13.79 -5.80
CA PRO A 442 -39.85 -13.44 -5.45
C PRO A 442 -40.42 -14.32 -4.37
N ASN A 443 -39.98 -15.57 -4.23
CA ASN A 443 -40.54 -16.55 -3.33
C ASN A 443 -40.09 -16.34 -1.88
N LYS A 444 -40.98 -16.56 -0.92
CA LYS A 444 -40.69 -16.49 0.52
C LYS A 444 -41.17 -17.75 1.23
N ASP A 445 -40.49 -18.12 2.31
CA ASP A 445 -40.93 -19.19 3.22
C ASP A 445 -42.01 -18.68 4.21
N ALA A 446 -42.50 -19.57 5.09
CA ALA A 446 -43.52 -19.25 6.06
C ALA A 446 -43.09 -18.20 7.10
N ASP A 447 -41.78 -18.05 7.31
CA ASP A 447 -41.19 -17.07 8.23
C ASP A 447 -40.94 -15.70 7.55
N GLY A 448 -41.22 -15.58 6.25
CA GLY A 448 -41.05 -14.37 5.46
C GLY A 448 -39.66 -14.21 4.85
N TYR A 449 -38.75 -15.17 4.98
CA TYR A 449 -37.46 -15.16 4.33
C TYR A 449 -37.55 -15.54 2.85
N ARG A 450 -36.76 -14.86 2.01
CA ARG A 450 -36.69 -15.14 0.58
C ARG A 450 -35.99 -16.45 0.29
N LEU A 451 -36.42 -17.10 -0.79
CA LEU A 451 -35.89 -18.36 -1.28
C LEU A 451 -35.09 -18.12 -2.56
N ASP A 452 -33.95 -18.84 -2.68
CA ASP A 452 -33.16 -18.90 -3.91
C ASP A 452 -33.88 -19.73 -5.01
N SER A 453 -33.30 -19.83 -6.19
CA SER A 453 -33.86 -20.59 -7.32
C SER A 453 -34.00 -22.10 -7.05
N SER A 454 -33.31 -22.63 -6.06
CA SER A 454 -33.41 -24.02 -5.63
C SER A 454 -34.44 -24.24 -4.49
N GLY A 455 -35.08 -23.17 -4.02
CA GLY A 455 -36.05 -23.20 -2.93
C GLY A 455 -35.43 -23.19 -1.53
N ARG A 456 -34.15 -22.91 -1.39
CA ARG A 456 -33.48 -22.75 -0.08
C ARG A 456 -33.64 -21.31 0.42
N ARG A 457 -33.73 -21.14 1.73
CA ARG A 457 -33.68 -19.82 2.37
C ARG A 457 -32.38 -19.13 1.98
N ILE A 458 -32.49 -17.85 1.57
CA ILE A 458 -31.32 -17.03 1.25
C ILE A 458 -30.64 -16.63 2.55
N THR A 459 -29.54 -17.29 2.85
CA THR A 459 -28.64 -16.96 3.95
C THR A 459 -27.34 -16.41 3.38
N ILE A 460 -26.92 -15.22 3.86
CA ILE A 460 -25.64 -14.58 3.48
C ILE A 460 -24.74 -14.52 4.70
N ILE A 461 -23.64 -15.24 4.69
CA ILE A 461 -22.61 -15.20 5.73
C ILE A 461 -21.59 -14.10 5.38
N PHE A 462 -21.58 -13.04 6.18
CA PHE A 462 -20.61 -11.95 6.06
C PHE A 462 -19.37 -12.29 6.90
N GLU A 463 -18.27 -12.69 6.25
CA GLU A 463 -17.01 -12.95 6.94
C GLU A 463 -16.22 -11.65 7.09
N GLN A 464 -16.00 -11.23 8.34
CA GLN A 464 -15.42 -9.95 8.70
C GLN A 464 -14.20 -10.13 9.61
N ASP A 465 -13.10 -9.42 9.29
CA ASP A 465 -11.96 -9.26 10.19
C ASP A 465 -12.42 -8.60 11.50
N GLN A 466 -12.30 -9.33 12.61
CA GLN A 466 -12.76 -8.90 13.94
C GLN A 466 -12.06 -7.65 14.47
N ASN A 467 -10.88 -7.30 13.94
CA ASN A 467 -10.09 -6.15 14.37
C ASN A 467 -10.50 -4.84 13.65
N ARG A 468 -11.47 -4.90 12.74
CA ARG A 468 -12.05 -3.75 12.03
C ARG A 468 -13.33 -3.29 12.71
N LEU A 469 -13.20 -2.69 13.92
CA LEU A 469 -14.31 -2.45 14.83
C LEU A 469 -15.44 -1.63 14.19
N GLU A 470 -15.15 -0.55 13.45
CA GLU A 470 -16.20 0.27 12.81
C GLU A 470 -16.96 -0.53 11.75
N MET A 471 -16.29 -1.43 11.01
CA MET A 471 -16.95 -2.32 10.06
C MET A 471 -17.79 -3.37 10.77
N VAL A 472 -17.30 -3.91 11.88
CA VAL A 472 -18.05 -4.86 12.73
C VAL A 472 -19.34 -4.22 13.25
N ASP A 473 -19.25 -2.99 13.79
CA ASP A 473 -20.41 -2.25 14.30
C ASP A 473 -21.44 -1.95 13.20
N MET A 474 -20.98 -1.48 12.02
CA MET A 474 -21.87 -1.28 10.87
C MET A 474 -22.56 -2.58 10.46
N MET A 475 -21.80 -3.69 10.37
CA MET A 475 -22.37 -4.99 9.98
C MET A 475 -23.41 -5.50 11.00
N GLN A 476 -23.16 -5.36 12.30
CA GLN A 476 -24.12 -5.74 13.34
C GLN A 476 -25.44 -4.97 13.20
N LEU A 477 -25.36 -3.66 12.96
CA LEU A 477 -26.53 -2.81 12.75
C LEU A 477 -27.27 -3.14 11.45
N MET A 478 -26.60 -3.68 10.44
CA MET A 478 -27.20 -4.05 9.16
C MET A 478 -27.98 -5.37 9.21
N MET A 479 -27.65 -6.31 10.10
CA MET A 479 -28.32 -7.63 10.13
C MET A 479 -29.85 -7.51 10.27
N PRO A 480 -30.44 -6.69 11.19
CA PRO A 480 -31.89 -6.49 11.24
C PRO A 480 -32.47 -5.80 10.00
N MET A 481 -31.69 -4.94 9.31
CA MET A 481 -32.15 -4.28 8.08
C MET A 481 -32.31 -5.30 6.93
N LEU A 482 -31.38 -6.25 6.79
CA LEU A 482 -31.48 -7.34 5.83
C LEU A 482 -32.66 -8.26 6.13
N LYS A 483 -32.90 -8.57 7.41
CA LYS A 483 -34.06 -9.36 7.84
C LYS A 483 -35.38 -8.70 7.47
N ALA A 484 -35.49 -7.37 7.54
CA ALA A 484 -36.69 -6.63 7.19
C ALA A 484 -37.13 -6.81 5.72
N VAL A 485 -36.22 -7.19 4.83
CA VAL A 485 -36.49 -7.50 3.42
C VAL A 485 -36.47 -9.01 3.12
N GLY A 486 -36.42 -9.85 4.16
CA GLY A 486 -36.49 -11.31 4.04
C GLY A 486 -35.14 -11.98 3.71
N ILE A 487 -34.02 -11.37 4.04
CA ILE A 487 -32.68 -11.96 3.88
C ILE A 487 -32.13 -12.35 5.25
N ASP A 488 -31.69 -13.61 5.39
CA ASP A 488 -31.02 -14.10 6.59
C ASP A 488 -29.53 -13.74 6.55
N GLY A 489 -29.21 -12.51 7.01
CA GLY A 489 -27.83 -12.05 7.16
C GLY A 489 -27.19 -12.59 8.44
N GLN A 490 -26.01 -13.18 8.33
CA GLN A 490 -25.25 -13.70 9.47
C GLN A 490 -23.83 -13.12 9.47
N LEU A 491 -23.42 -12.52 10.59
CA LEU A 491 -22.08 -11.98 10.75
C LEU A 491 -21.17 -13.02 11.39
N LYS A 492 -20.08 -13.35 10.72
CA LYS A 492 -19.03 -14.24 11.20
C LYS A 492 -17.73 -13.47 11.37
N LEU A 493 -17.37 -13.21 12.64
CA LEU A 493 -16.11 -12.55 12.99
C LEU A 493 -14.99 -13.58 12.99
N ILE A 494 -13.89 -13.28 12.30
CA ILE A 494 -12.73 -14.17 12.17
C ILE A 494 -11.44 -13.37 12.33
N ASP A 495 -10.39 -14.07 12.73
CA ASP A 495 -9.04 -13.51 12.76
C ASP A 495 -8.53 -13.17 11.37
N ARG A 496 -7.66 -12.17 11.27
CA ARG A 496 -7.12 -11.69 9.99
C ARG A 496 -6.43 -12.80 9.19
N SER A 497 -5.64 -13.64 9.83
CA SER A 497 -4.91 -14.73 9.15
C SER A 497 -5.88 -15.75 8.56
N LEU A 498 -6.92 -16.12 9.31
CA LEU A 498 -7.98 -17.00 8.81
C LEU A 498 -8.81 -16.33 7.71
N TRP A 499 -9.04 -15.02 7.81
CA TRP A 499 -9.71 -14.23 6.77
C TRP A 499 -8.93 -14.29 5.44
N GLU A 500 -7.60 -14.10 5.47
CA GLU A 500 -6.74 -14.19 4.28
C GLU A 500 -6.86 -15.58 3.61
N VAL A 501 -6.78 -16.66 4.39
CA VAL A 501 -6.90 -18.02 3.88
C VAL A 501 -8.28 -18.26 3.24
N ARG A 502 -9.36 -17.89 3.92
CA ARG A 502 -10.72 -18.18 3.45
C ARG A 502 -11.11 -17.33 2.24
N ILE A 503 -10.81 -16.03 2.29
CA ILE A 503 -11.21 -15.09 1.24
C ILE A 503 -10.27 -15.20 0.02
N ARG A 504 -8.96 -15.11 0.24
CA ARG A 504 -8.00 -15.01 -0.87
C ARG A 504 -7.56 -16.35 -1.45
N GLN A 505 -7.33 -17.36 -0.59
CA GLN A 505 -6.81 -18.64 -1.07
C GLN A 505 -7.94 -19.61 -1.44
N ASN A 506 -8.91 -19.81 -0.53
CA ASN A 506 -9.97 -20.79 -0.74
C ASN A 506 -11.14 -20.23 -1.55
N MET A 507 -11.35 -18.89 -1.52
CA MET A 507 -12.49 -18.20 -2.15
C MET A 507 -13.86 -18.76 -1.72
N ASP A 508 -13.92 -19.39 -0.54
CA ASP A 508 -15.11 -20.04 0.03
C ASP A 508 -15.79 -19.10 1.04
N TYR A 509 -16.48 -18.09 0.54
CA TYR A 509 -17.23 -17.10 1.31
C TYR A 509 -18.43 -16.58 0.52
N ASP A 510 -19.51 -16.20 1.24
CA ASP A 510 -20.67 -15.55 0.63
C ASP A 510 -20.41 -14.06 0.37
N ALA A 511 -20.00 -13.35 1.41
CA ALA A 511 -19.72 -11.92 1.37
C ALA A 511 -18.60 -11.55 2.33
N THR A 512 -17.88 -10.49 2.00
CA THR A 512 -16.91 -9.83 2.88
C THR A 512 -16.93 -8.33 2.65
N THR A 513 -16.17 -7.57 3.45
CA THR A 513 -16.06 -6.12 3.28
C THR A 513 -14.64 -5.71 2.86
N ASN A 514 -14.56 -4.58 2.16
CA ASN A 514 -13.30 -3.99 1.74
C ASN A 514 -13.36 -2.45 1.88
N ARG A 515 -12.21 -1.79 2.10
CA ARG A 515 -12.11 -0.33 2.14
C ARG A 515 -10.83 0.25 1.56
N PHE A 516 -9.88 -0.57 1.14
CA PHE A 516 -8.55 -0.11 0.73
C PHE A 516 -8.46 0.31 -0.73
N GLY A 517 -7.66 1.34 -1.02
CA GLY A 517 -7.25 1.76 -2.35
C GLY A 517 -8.33 2.44 -3.18
N GLY A 518 -7.95 3.09 -4.28
CA GLY A 518 -8.86 3.48 -5.35
C GLY A 518 -9.76 4.70 -5.14
N GLY A 519 -9.59 5.47 -4.06
CA GLY A 519 -10.41 6.66 -3.79
C GLY A 519 -9.92 7.96 -4.42
N ILE A 520 -8.73 7.99 -5.03
CA ILE A 520 -8.21 9.09 -5.83
C ILE A 520 -7.75 8.55 -7.19
N GLY A 521 -7.77 9.40 -8.22
CA GLY A 521 -7.60 8.98 -9.61
C GLY A 521 -6.33 8.17 -9.88
N LEU A 522 -5.17 8.63 -9.39
CA LEU A 522 -3.93 7.87 -9.55
C LEU A 522 -3.98 6.52 -8.85
N ALA A 523 -4.42 6.48 -7.59
CA ALA A 523 -4.53 5.22 -6.85
C ALA A 523 -5.56 4.28 -7.47
N ALA A 524 -6.66 4.81 -8.02
CA ALA A 524 -7.67 4.02 -8.72
C ALA A 524 -7.15 3.38 -10.00
N MET A 525 -6.30 4.07 -10.76
CA MET A 525 -5.67 3.52 -11.96
C MET A 525 -4.64 2.44 -11.63
N LEU A 526 -3.94 2.57 -10.51
CA LEU A 526 -2.95 1.58 -10.05
C LEU A 526 -3.63 0.38 -9.37
N ASP A 527 -4.74 0.60 -8.68
CA ASP A 527 -5.51 -0.42 -7.97
C ASP A 527 -7.02 -0.21 -8.16
N PRO A 528 -7.56 -0.61 -9.33
CA PRO A 528 -8.97 -0.43 -9.68
C PRO A 528 -9.91 -1.49 -9.10
N ARG A 529 -9.55 -2.14 -7.99
CA ARG A 529 -10.24 -3.32 -7.41
C ARG A 529 -11.76 -3.22 -7.25
N TYR A 530 -12.33 -2.01 -7.19
CA TYR A 530 -13.77 -1.79 -7.08
C TYR A 530 -14.45 -1.56 -8.43
N PHE A 531 -13.67 -1.29 -9.47
CA PHE A 531 -14.15 -0.84 -10.77
C PHE A 531 -13.95 -1.86 -11.87
N VAL A 532 -12.91 -2.70 -11.74
CA VAL A 532 -12.62 -3.81 -12.66
C VAL A 532 -11.95 -4.96 -11.91
N PRO A 533 -12.33 -6.24 -12.14
CA PRO A 533 -11.79 -7.39 -11.41
C PRO A 533 -10.46 -7.85 -12.02
N TYR A 534 -9.40 -7.08 -11.85
CA TYR A 534 -8.10 -7.38 -12.45
C TYR A 534 -7.13 -8.09 -11.48
N SER A 535 -7.35 -7.99 -10.18
CA SER A 535 -6.45 -8.54 -9.15
C SER A 535 -7.20 -9.35 -8.09
N GLY A 536 -6.48 -10.15 -7.31
CA GLY A 536 -6.99 -10.91 -6.17
C GLY A 536 -7.54 -10.05 -5.01
N ASN A 537 -7.65 -8.75 -5.19
CA ASN A 537 -8.30 -7.82 -4.28
C ASN A 537 -9.76 -7.48 -4.69
N ALA A 538 -10.22 -7.97 -5.85
CA ALA A 538 -11.60 -7.80 -6.32
C ALA A 538 -12.52 -8.86 -5.67
N PHE A 539 -12.75 -8.75 -4.36
CA PHE A 539 -13.47 -9.76 -3.55
C PHE A 539 -14.90 -10.03 -3.99
N TYR A 540 -15.47 -9.22 -4.86
CA TYR A 540 -16.77 -9.51 -5.46
C TYR A 540 -16.71 -10.56 -6.58
N ALA A 541 -15.54 -10.82 -7.19
CA ALA A 541 -15.44 -11.71 -8.34
C ALA A 541 -14.01 -12.21 -8.61
N MET A 542 -13.39 -12.87 -7.63
CA MET A 542 -12.01 -13.37 -7.76
C MET A 542 -11.86 -14.41 -8.88
N GLY A 543 -12.88 -15.21 -9.16
CA GLY A 543 -12.86 -16.15 -10.28
C GLY A 543 -12.75 -15.47 -11.66
N TRP A 544 -13.26 -14.22 -11.81
CA TRP A 544 -13.09 -13.45 -13.05
C TRP A 544 -11.65 -12.94 -13.20
N GLN A 545 -11.01 -12.56 -12.11
CA GLN A 545 -9.60 -12.18 -12.10
C GLN A 545 -8.69 -13.36 -12.44
N ILE A 546 -8.99 -14.55 -11.92
CA ILE A 546 -8.26 -15.77 -12.27
C ILE A 546 -8.39 -16.05 -13.76
N TRP A 547 -9.60 -15.99 -14.32
CA TRP A 547 -9.84 -16.17 -15.75
C TRP A 547 -9.10 -15.12 -16.62
N TYR A 548 -9.01 -13.89 -16.14
CA TYR A 548 -8.27 -12.83 -16.84
C TYR A 548 -6.77 -13.16 -16.94
N ASN A 549 -6.19 -13.69 -15.89
CA ASN A 549 -4.77 -14.03 -15.85
C ASN A 549 -4.48 -15.40 -16.52
N ASP A 550 -5.31 -16.40 -16.28
CA ASP A 550 -5.19 -17.74 -16.88
C ASP A 550 -6.57 -18.39 -17.01
N LYS A 551 -7.04 -18.47 -18.26
CA LYS A 551 -8.36 -19.05 -18.59
C LYS A 551 -8.47 -20.53 -18.27
N THR A 552 -7.35 -21.22 -18.09
CA THR A 552 -7.28 -22.67 -17.83
C THR A 552 -7.06 -22.99 -16.35
N ALA A 553 -6.84 -21.98 -15.51
CA ALA A 553 -6.58 -22.15 -14.09
C ALA A 553 -7.78 -22.78 -13.36
N PRO A 554 -7.55 -23.60 -12.33
CA PRO A 554 -8.59 -24.00 -11.40
C PRO A 554 -9.32 -22.77 -10.84
N ASN A 555 -10.63 -22.83 -10.70
CA ASN A 555 -11.47 -21.70 -10.23
C ASN A 555 -11.58 -20.49 -11.17
N ALA A 556 -11.03 -20.56 -12.41
CA ALA A 556 -11.29 -19.56 -13.43
C ALA A 556 -12.79 -19.56 -13.80
N VAL A 557 -13.42 -18.40 -13.73
CA VAL A 557 -14.81 -18.19 -14.14
C VAL A 557 -14.84 -17.14 -15.23
N GLU A 558 -15.42 -17.46 -16.39
CA GLU A 558 -15.51 -16.50 -17.48
C GLU A 558 -16.44 -15.34 -17.11
N PRO A 559 -15.95 -14.09 -17.17
CA PRO A 559 -16.78 -12.93 -16.85
C PRO A 559 -17.76 -12.58 -17.97
N PRO A 560 -18.87 -11.88 -17.65
CA PRO A 560 -19.78 -11.33 -18.65
C PRO A 560 -19.05 -10.41 -19.66
N ALA A 561 -19.59 -10.29 -20.87
CA ALA A 561 -18.97 -9.53 -21.97
C ALA A 561 -18.57 -8.09 -21.58
N GLN A 562 -19.44 -7.36 -20.88
CA GLN A 562 -19.13 -6.00 -20.43
C GLN A 562 -17.95 -5.95 -19.44
N VAL A 563 -17.80 -6.97 -18.59
CA VAL A 563 -16.65 -7.08 -17.67
C VAL A 563 -15.39 -7.40 -18.46
N GLN A 564 -15.46 -8.25 -19.50
CA GLN A 564 -14.33 -8.49 -20.40
C GLN A 564 -13.92 -7.21 -21.14
N ASP A 565 -14.87 -6.35 -21.52
CA ASP A 565 -14.57 -5.06 -22.13
C ASP A 565 -13.89 -4.11 -21.14
N ALA A 566 -14.32 -4.08 -19.86
CA ALA A 566 -13.63 -3.34 -18.81
C ALA A 566 -12.19 -3.82 -18.59
N LEU A 567 -11.95 -5.14 -18.62
CA LEU A 567 -10.60 -5.72 -18.52
C LEU A 567 -9.71 -5.32 -19.71
N LYS A 568 -10.24 -5.34 -20.95
CA LYS A 568 -9.53 -4.86 -22.15
C LYS A 568 -9.21 -3.35 -22.05
N LEU A 569 -10.14 -2.54 -21.56
CA LEU A 569 -9.90 -1.11 -21.31
C LEU A 569 -8.81 -0.92 -20.25
N TYR A 570 -8.76 -1.78 -19.24
CA TYR A 570 -7.69 -1.71 -18.24
C TYR A 570 -6.33 -2.11 -18.83
N ASP A 571 -6.28 -3.03 -19.79
CA ASP A 571 -5.05 -3.30 -20.56
C ASP A 571 -4.57 -2.06 -21.31
N VAL A 572 -5.49 -1.24 -21.86
CA VAL A 572 -5.14 0.06 -22.45
C VAL A 572 -4.60 1.00 -21.38
N VAL A 573 -5.22 1.09 -20.20
CA VAL A 573 -4.74 1.92 -19.07
C VAL A 573 -3.31 1.54 -18.69
N LYS A 574 -3.02 0.26 -18.57
CA LYS A 574 -1.68 -0.25 -18.21
C LYS A 574 -0.63 -0.02 -19.28
N SER A 575 -1.00 -0.14 -20.56
CA SER A 575 -0.04 -0.16 -21.65
C SER A 575 0.24 1.20 -22.27
N THR A 576 -0.69 2.17 -22.20
CA THR A 576 -0.51 3.45 -22.89
C THR A 576 0.40 4.40 -22.15
N VAL A 577 1.27 5.10 -22.91
CA VAL A 577 2.07 6.25 -22.43
C VAL A 577 1.32 7.58 -22.55
N ASP A 578 0.20 7.60 -23.29
CA ASP A 578 -0.65 8.77 -23.50
C ASP A 578 -1.62 8.93 -22.32
N ASP A 579 -1.39 9.94 -21.48
CA ASP A 579 -2.21 10.21 -20.30
C ASP A 579 -3.67 10.52 -20.65
N ALA A 580 -3.94 11.16 -21.79
CA ALA A 580 -5.32 11.46 -22.19
C ALA A 580 -6.08 10.18 -22.57
N LYS A 581 -5.43 9.27 -23.29
CA LYS A 581 -5.99 7.95 -23.61
C LYS A 581 -6.19 7.10 -22.35
N ARG A 582 -5.24 7.14 -21.42
CA ARG A 582 -5.34 6.44 -20.13
C ARG A 582 -6.56 6.90 -19.34
N VAL A 583 -6.71 8.23 -19.18
CA VAL A 583 -7.84 8.84 -18.51
C VAL A 583 -9.17 8.50 -19.20
N ASP A 584 -9.23 8.54 -20.53
CA ASP A 584 -10.44 8.22 -21.28
C ASP A 584 -10.83 6.75 -21.14
N ALA A 585 -9.87 5.83 -21.25
CA ALA A 585 -10.11 4.39 -21.03
C ALA A 585 -10.61 4.13 -19.60
N PHE A 586 -10.02 4.80 -18.60
CA PHE A 586 -10.44 4.62 -17.21
C PHE A 586 -11.84 5.19 -16.94
N LYS A 587 -12.23 6.31 -17.57
CA LYS A 587 -13.61 6.83 -17.50
C LYS A 587 -14.62 5.83 -18.03
N GLN A 588 -14.31 5.14 -19.15
CA GLN A 588 -15.17 4.10 -19.68
C GLN A 588 -15.29 2.90 -18.72
N ILE A 589 -14.21 2.51 -18.03
CA ILE A 589 -14.26 1.50 -16.95
C ILE A 589 -15.21 1.94 -15.84
N LEU A 590 -15.17 3.19 -15.40
CA LEU A 590 -16.05 3.70 -14.35
C LEU A 590 -17.53 3.69 -14.78
N GLU A 591 -17.84 3.94 -16.04
CA GLU A 591 -19.21 3.79 -16.58
C GLU A 591 -19.68 2.33 -16.56
N ILE A 592 -18.82 1.39 -16.96
CA ILE A 592 -19.13 -0.05 -16.88
C ILE A 592 -19.32 -0.46 -15.41
N ALA A 593 -18.48 0.01 -14.50
CA ALA A 593 -18.61 -0.27 -13.07
C ALA A 593 -19.93 0.26 -12.49
N ALA A 594 -20.36 1.45 -12.92
CA ALA A 594 -21.67 1.99 -12.56
C ALA A 594 -22.83 1.14 -13.12
N ASP A 595 -22.70 0.65 -14.36
CA ASP A 595 -23.69 -0.24 -14.95
C ASP A 595 -23.74 -1.61 -14.26
N GLN A 596 -22.60 -2.15 -13.87
CA GLN A 596 -22.51 -3.45 -13.20
C GLN A 596 -22.90 -3.40 -11.72
N PHE A 597 -22.61 -2.29 -11.01
CA PHE A 597 -22.87 -2.15 -9.59
C PHE A 597 -22.24 -3.27 -8.75
N TYR A 598 -20.93 -3.44 -8.84
CA TYR A 598 -20.21 -4.58 -8.25
C TYR A 598 -20.29 -4.67 -6.72
N CYS A 599 -20.18 -3.54 -6.03
CA CYS A 599 -20.09 -3.46 -4.58
C CYS A 599 -21.15 -2.52 -4.02
N ILE A 600 -21.57 -2.75 -2.78
CA ILE A 600 -22.51 -1.89 -2.05
C ILE A 600 -21.70 -1.07 -1.04
N GLY A 601 -21.65 0.25 -1.23
CA GLY A 601 -20.99 1.17 -0.32
C GLY A 601 -21.89 1.71 0.76
N ILE A 602 -21.27 2.29 1.80
CA ILE A 602 -21.99 2.89 2.93
C ILE A 602 -21.86 4.41 2.91
N LYS A 603 -20.65 4.95 2.98
CA LYS A 603 -20.45 6.41 3.07
C LYS A 603 -19.12 6.83 2.48
N VAL A 604 -19.01 8.12 2.15
CA VAL A 604 -17.76 8.78 1.82
C VAL A 604 -16.80 8.64 3.00
N PRO A 605 -15.56 8.22 2.79
CA PRO A 605 -14.56 8.14 3.85
C PRO A 605 -14.26 9.52 4.43
N ASN A 606 -14.06 9.58 5.73
CA ASN A 606 -13.59 10.80 6.38
C ASN A 606 -12.06 10.86 6.37
N ASP A 607 -11.52 12.10 6.33
CA ASP A 607 -10.14 12.30 6.73
C ASP A 607 -9.97 11.88 8.19
N ALA A 608 -8.86 11.23 8.45
CA ALA A 608 -8.45 10.87 9.79
C ALA A 608 -7.37 11.85 10.31
N TYR A 609 -6.78 11.53 11.42
CA TYR A 609 -5.75 12.36 12.05
C TYR A 609 -4.68 11.47 12.68
N GLY A 610 -3.51 12.05 12.88
CA GLY A 610 -2.46 11.51 13.72
C GLY A 610 -2.03 12.53 14.77
N ILE A 611 -1.23 12.08 15.73
CA ILE A 611 -0.55 12.95 16.70
C ILE A 611 0.89 13.16 16.28
N VAL A 612 1.42 14.34 16.58
CA VAL A 612 2.82 14.71 16.45
C VAL A 612 3.26 15.52 17.67
N ARG A 613 4.37 15.14 18.30
CA ARG A 613 4.91 15.87 19.45
C ARG A 613 5.29 17.29 19.06
N ASN A 614 5.13 18.23 19.99
CA ASN A 614 5.42 19.64 19.75
C ASN A 614 6.91 19.93 19.48
N ASP A 615 7.80 19.04 19.96
CA ASP A 615 9.25 19.06 19.73
C ASP A 615 9.70 18.21 18.53
N PHE A 616 8.77 17.69 17.71
CA PHE A 616 9.03 16.85 16.54
C PHE A 616 8.67 17.62 15.26
N HIS A 617 9.67 17.97 14.46
CA HIS A 617 9.60 18.97 13.41
C HIS A 617 9.68 18.37 12.00
N ASN A 618 9.38 19.21 10.99
CA ASN A 618 9.36 18.87 9.55
C ASN A 618 8.29 17.85 9.14
N VAL A 619 7.31 17.58 10.00
CA VAL A 619 6.15 16.74 9.66
C VAL A 619 5.12 17.58 8.88
N PRO A 620 4.59 17.11 7.76
CA PRO A 620 3.51 17.79 7.04
C PRO A 620 2.23 17.89 7.89
N GLU A 621 1.53 19.02 7.77
CA GLU A 621 0.24 19.23 8.44
C GLU A 621 -0.87 18.33 7.85
N LYS A 622 -0.71 17.93 6.58
CA LYS A 622 -1.60 17.02 5.86
C LYS A 622 -0.78 16.07 4.99
N MET A 623 -1.16 14.80 4.95
CA MET A 623 -0.55 13.82 4.05
C MET A 623 -1.58 12.77 3.63
N PRO A 624 -1.45 12.15 2.44
CA PRO A 624 -2.32 11.06 2.02
C PRO A 624 -2.25 9.89 3.00
N ASN A 625 -3.37 9.23 3.26
CA ASN A 625 -3.43 8.00 4.07
C ASN A 625 -3.62 6.80 3.14
N SER A 626 -2.54 6.12 2.80
CA SER A 626 -2.57 4.96 1.92
C SER A 626 -1.49 3.95 2.29
N PHE A 627 -1.72 2.68 1.95
CA PHE A 627 -0.67 1.67 1.95
C PHE A 627 0.22 1.85 0.71
N GLY A 628 -0.35 2.01 -0.47
CA GLY A 628 0.42 2.16 -1.71
C GLY A 628 1.31 3.40 -1.76
N TYR A 629 0.93 4.45 -1.04
CA TYR A 629 1.74 5.65 -0.77
C TYR A 629 2.40 5.55 0.62
N PRO A 630 2.92 4.54 1.11
CA PRO A 630 3.24 4.11 2.48
C PRO A 630 3.43 5.28 3.48
N THR A 631 2.36 5.99 3.80
CA THR A 631 2.36 7.15 4.70
C THR A 631 3.06 6.85 6.02
N PRO A 632 4.01 7.70 6.50
CA PRO A 632 4.47 8.98 5.96
C PRO A 632 5.70 8.91 5.04
N ALA A 633 6.18 7.73 4.64
CA ALA A 633 7.46 7.53 3.98
C ALA A 633 7.75 8.47 2.78
N PRO A 634 6.81 8.77 1.85
CA PRO A 634 7.10 9.70 0.75
C PRO A 634 7.34 11.14 1.19
N THR A 635 7.03 11.50 2.43
CA THR A 635 7.31 12.84 2.99
C THR A 635 8.75 13.00 3.50
N ASN A 636 9.60 12.01 3.23
CA ASN A 636 10.99 11.95 3.64
C ASN A 636 11.17 12.00 5.17
N PRO A 637 10.80 10.96 5.92
CA PRO A 637 10.95 10.93 7.39
C PRO A 637 12.39 11.14 7.88
N GLU A 638 13.37 10.88 7.04
CA GLU A 638 14.78 11.16 7.29
C GLU A 638 15.08 12.64 7.54
N GLN A 639 14.19 13.56 7.13
CA GLN A 639 14.30 15.00 7.44
C GLN A 639 13.63 15.40 8.77
N TYR A 640 12.94 14.48 9.45
CA TYR A 640 12.32 14.81 10.74
C TYR A 640 13.38 14.96 11.82
N PHE A 641 13.16 15.88 12.78
CA PHE A 641 14.13 16.13 13.85
C PHE A 641 13.43 16.57 15.14
N LYS A 642 14.17 16.50 16.24
CA LYS A 642 13.77 17.03 17.54
C LYS A 642 14.50 18.32 17.89
N ALA A 643 13.79 19.29 18.47
CA ALA A 643 14.35 20.58 18.87
C ALA A 643 14.18 20.85 20.35
#